data_7e88e2e187938c0f340b7d17f96ed537
#
_entry.id   7e88e2e187938c0f340b7d17f96ed537
#
_cell.length_a   1.000
_cell.length_b   1.000
_cell.length_c   1.000
_cell.angle_alpha   90.00
_cell.angle_beta   90.00
_cell.angle_gamma   90.00
#
_symmetry.space_group_name_H-M   'P 1'
#
loop_
_entity.id
_entity.type
_entity.pdbx_description
1 polymer ?
#
loop_
_entity_poly.entity_id
_entity_poly.type
_entity_poly.pdbx_seq_one_letter_code
_entity_poly.pdbx_strand_id
1 'polypeptide(L)'
;MPTLDIKDKRKLLRTMLLSRAGDLREQSLIRQGKGWFHVSGMGHEALSVAGYLLKEGDMFAGYYRDRSIAIAKGVSNYELALSFFAKQASASGGRQMPAHFSNREMGILSISSVVSSSLLPATGLAWAIKLDGKDNVVVTTTGDAASRQGDFFEAVAFALERQLPMIFLIEDNGIGISTVTDKIHPLGLEMLNESQWQVIDGCDSDNVFEAIHPALAAARSGKGPQFIWCRTERISSHSSADDHRKYRSEEELAGLDEKDPITRLKEDLIQSGDLTEEDFKKLKESIELEVRQEYERAFEEVDPTPEELMSHVLGSTSQTPSLDLELETDQPRMVDSINAVFHAAVEGSKDYVFFGQDIEDPKGGVFSLTKGLSTKAPEQVFNSPLAEATIIGTAVGMGAYGKRPVFEIQFVDFIWPGFNQLVSQLSTLHWRTNGEWTSPAVIYAPYGAYLPGGALWHSQANEGAIAHFPGLQIAIPSRPDDAAGLFWTALHGNSPTLILIPKHMMWTPMKLDRPFRPIPFGRASVRKEGRDLTIVTWGNCCEVVEAALEQLESPELIELIDMRTVVPLDMAAVEASVAKTGRLLVVQEDAESCSVGQNIISRISGNRDLFSRLQAPPVLLAKPDVNIGYNPVLEYAALPGKDDVLARIQELLQIQLARQAPPKTMRAAANPVVDKMMEILDEDMGDSVSNRIEIAVPILGEGITSARVIALITQPGDEVECDDPLCEVETDKALFPIESAYEGKLVSWNIAEGDEVEVGQVIAEIELDGIVHPPAKPKPEAELVPAQMRPSEGGLGANIVAQLKNVVPAHLAVKAGWNSIREARKQAKETMGTKAPSPTTMVAWALVQAMKRHPVFSCTVSPDESLIQNEVFDFGVAVALKADALDTAIIPKASSLNGPEFANAYAEAISAVREGQKRSKASVPLILTSMGGFDVRDAQPLVVPPAVGTLFLGEAHWETRGPDKLVEEVKLCLSFDHRWLNGAACAHFLQEVKREMESFTLDQLIS
;
A
#
# COMPACT_ATOMS: atom_id res chain seq x y z
N MET A 1 -21.03 -36.10 -31.60
CA MET A 1 -20.21 -34.93 -31.31
C MET A 1 -19.14 -34.85 -32.41
N PRO A 2 -18.66 -33.69 -32.79
CA PRO A 2 -17.51 -33.62 -33.70
C PRO A 2 -16.30 -34.29 -33.03
N THR A 3 -15.58 -35.11 -33.77
CA THR A 3 -14.39 -35.81 -33.33
C THR A 3 -13.20 -35.35 -34.14
N LEU A 4 -12.01 -35.44 -33.59
CA LEU A 4 -10.78 -35.18 -34.35
C LEU A 4 -10.65 -36.15 -35.50
N ASP A 5 -10.51 -35.64 -36.72
CA ASP A 5 -10.20 -36.50 -37.84
C ASP A 5 -8.71 -36.89 -37.86
N ILE A 6 -8.37 -37.87 -38.70
CA ILE A 6 -7.00 -38.40 -38.77
C ILE A 6 -6.00 -37.31 -39.20
N LYS A 7 -6.40 -36.41 -40.07
CA LYS A 7 -5.55 -35.33 -40.56
C LYS A 7 -5.25 -34.36 -39.43
N ASP A 8 -6.23 -34.07 -38.62
CA ASP A 8 -6.08 -33.19 -37.45
C ASP A 8 -5.22 -33.84 -36.37
N LYS A 9 -5.40 -35.15 -36.08
CA LYS A 9 -4.55 -35.91 -35.14
C LYS A 9 -3.10 -35.93 -35.60
N ARG A 10 -2.79 -36.10 -36.88
CA ARG A 10 -1.42 -36.03 -37.42
C ARG A 10 -0.81 -34.62 -37.28
N LYS A 11 -1.60 -33.59 -37.51
CA LYS A 11 -1.15 -32.20 -37.29
C LYS A 11 -0.82 -31.95 -35.81
N LEU A 12 -1.69 -32.34 -34.91
CA LEU A 12 -1.50 -32.23 -33.46
C LEU A 12 -0.27 -32.99 -33.01
N LEU A 13 -0.08 -34.23 -33.48
CA LEU A 13 1.11 -35.00 -33.15
C LEU A 13 2.40 -34.29 -33.59
N ARG A 14 2.41 -33.68 -34.81
CA ARG A 14 3.54 -32.87 -35.24
C ARG A 14 3.78 -31.67 -34.32
N THR A 15 2.74 -30.94 -33.93
CA THR A 15 2.81 -29.80 -33.04
C THR A 15 3.36 -30.18 -31.66
N MET A 16 2.86 -31.30 -31.10
CA MET A 16 3.34 -31.84 -29.83
C MET A 16 4.81 -32.22 -29.88
N LEU A 17 5.25 -32.88 -31.00
CA LEU A 17 6.65 -33.22 -31.21
C LEU A 17 7.54 -31.98 -31.36
N LEU A 18 7.07 -30.94 -32.05
CA LEU A 18 7.79 -29.65 -32.14
C LEU A 18 7.98 -29.01 -30.77
N SER A 19 6.94 -29.04 -29.92
CA SER A 19 7.02 -28.54 -28.54
C SER A 19 8.03 -29.33 -27.72
N ARG A 20 7.93 -30.66 -27.73
CA ARG A 20 8.79 -31.55 -26.98
C ARG A 20 10.28 -31.46 -27.44
N ALA A 21 10.51 -31.40 -28.75
CA ALA A 21 11.85 -31.28 -29.29
C ALA A 21 12.52 -29.96 -28.91
N GLY A 22 11.73 -28.85 -28.87
CA GLY A 22 12.19 -27.55 -28.39
C GLY A 22 12.56 -27.56 -26.91
N ASP A 23 11.71 -28.13 -26.06
CA ASP A 23 11.98 -28.27 -24.62
C ASP A 23 13.27 -29.08 -24.35
N LEU A 24 13.42 -30.22 -25.02
CA LEU A 24 14.62 -31.07 -24.91
C LEU A 24 15.87 -30.36 -25.42
N ARG A 25 15.73 -29.57 -26.49
CA ARG A 25 16.85 -28.78 -27.04
C ARG A 25 17.30 -27.73 -26.03
N GLU A 26 16.37 -26.95 -25.43
CA GLU A 26 16.68 -25.96 -24.42
C GLU A 26 17.34 -26.59 -23.19
N GLN A 27 16.84 -27.70 -22.68
CA GLN A 27 17.45 -28.43 -21.58
C GLN A 27 18.90 -28.86 -21.91
N SER A 28 19.14 -29.31 -23.15
CA SER A 28 20.48 -29.68 -23.61
C SER A 28 21.42 -28.48 -23.66
N LEU A 29 20.92 -27.34 -24.15
CA LEU A 29 21.68 -26.09 -24.26
C LEU A 29 22.00 -25.50 -22.87
N ILE A 30 21.08 -25.58 -21.87
CA ILE A 30 21.36 -25.22 -20.47
C ILE A 30 22.54 -26.04 -19.93
N ARG A 31 22.53 -27.39 -20.14
CA ARG A 31 23.64 -28.24 -19.68
C ARG A 31 24.97 -27.91 -20.36
N GLN A 32 24.95 -27.31 -21.56
CA GLN A 32 26.13 -26.83 -22.29
C GLN A 32 26.55 -25.40 -21.89
N GLY A 33 25.83 -24.75 -20.96
CA GLY A 33 26.08 -23.36 -20.56
C GLY A 33 25.70 -22.31 -21.60
N LYS A 34 24.84 -22.66 -22.57
CA LYS A 34 24.39 -21.78 -23.66
C LYS A 34 23.04 -21.13 -23.40
N GLY A 35 22.51 -21.23 -22.20
CA GLY A 35 21.26 -20.61 -21.77
C GLY A 35 21.25 -20.45 -20.24
N TRP A 36 20.36 -19.62 -19.73
CA TRP A 36 20.34 -19.28 -18.29
C TRP A 36 19.15 -19.87 -17.55
N PHE A 37 18.04 -20.08 -18.24
CA PHE A 37 16.79 -20.53 -17.61
C PHE A 37 15.90 -21.29 -18.61
N HIS A 38 15.16 -22.28 -18.13
CA HIS A 38 14.18 -23.02 -18.91
C HIS A 38 13.03 -23.49 -18.02
N VAL A 39 11.81 -23.44 -18.56
CA VAL A 39 10.60 -24.05 -18.00
C VAL A 39 9.96 -24.93 -19.06
N SER A 40 9.76 -26.20 -18.74
CA SER A 40 9.23 -27.20 -19.67
C SER A 40 7.71 -27.23 -19.69
N GLY A 41 7.13 -27.37 -20.89
CA GLY A 41 5.73 -27.69 -21.12
C GLY A 41 5.46 -29.21 -21.30
N MET A 42 6.46 -30.07 -21.05
CA MET A 42 6.35 -31.51 -21.23
C MET A 42 5.26 -32.13 -20.34
N GLY A 43 4.32 -32.83 -20.96
CA GLY A 43 3.14 -33.42 -20.35
C GLY A 43 1.87 -32.59 -20.54
N HIS A 44 1.98 -31.35 -21.02
CA HIS A 44 0.86 -30.46 -21.33
C HIS A 44 0.56 -30.37 -22.84
N GLU A 45 1.23 -31.17 -23.69
CA GLU A 45 1.18 -31.00 -25.15
C GLU A 45 -0.18 -31.29 -25.75
N ALA A 46 -1.04 -32.11 -25.14
CA ALA A 46 -2.40 -32.36 -25.65
C ALA A 46 -3.26 -31.10 -25.68
N LEU A 47 -2.93 -30.10 -24.83
CA LEU A 47 -3.62 -28.81 -24.80
C LEU A 47 -3.33 -27.96 -26.05
N SER A 48 -2.38 -28.37 -26.94
CA SER A 48 -2.21 -27.77 -28.28
C SER A 48 -3.51 -27.71 -29.07
N VAL A 49 -4.49 -28.58 -28.77
CA VAL A 49 -5.85 -28.53 -29.32
C VAL A 49 -6.48 -27.15 -29.12
N ALA A 50 -6.26 -26.49 -27.99
CA ALA A 50 -6.80 -25.13 -27.75
C ALA A 50 -6.27 -24.15 -28.79
N GLY A 51 -4.95 -24.10 -28.99
CA GLY A 51 -4.34 -23.23 -30.01
C GLY A 51 -4.77 -23.59 -31.44
N TYR A 52 -4.92 -24.89 -31.74
CA TYR A 52 -5.38 -25.39 -33.02
C TYR A 52 -6.80 -24.94 -33.38
N LEU A 53 -7.69 -24.85 -32.41
CA LEU A 53 -9.12 -24.49 -32.63
C LEU A 53 -9.37 -22.98 -32.65
N LEU A 54 -8.43 -22.15 -32.19
CA LEU A 54 -8.53 -20.70 -32.22
C LEU A 54 -8.45 -20.19 -33.67
N LYS A 55 -9.32 -19.21 -33.97
CA LYS A 55 -9.43 -18.56 -35.27
C LYS A 55 -8.70 -17.23 -35.28
N GLU A 56 -8.54 -16.63 -36.44
CA GLU A 56 -8.07 -15.26 -36.61
C GLU A 56 -8.93 -14.29 -35.78
N GLY A 57 -8.29 -13.41 -35.02
CA GLY A 57 -8.93 -12.46 -34.11
C GLY A 57 -9.27 -13.02 -32.73
N ASP A 58 -9.21 -14.36 -32.52
CA ASP A 58 -9.30 -14.94 -31.19
C ASP A 58 -8.03 -14.67 -30.40
N MET A 59 -8.16 -14.38 -29.09
CA MET A 59 -7.05 -14.01 -28.24
C MET A 59 -6.67 -15.14 -27.28
N PHE A 60 -5.39 -15.19 -26.96
CA PHE A 60 -4.83 -16.14 -26.01
C PHE A 60 -4.05 -15.41 -24.92
N ALA A 61 -4.39 -15.65 -23.65
CA ALA A 61 -3.69 -15.11 -22.49
C ALA A 61 -3.28 -16.28 -21.58
N GLY A 62 -2.11 -16.81 -21.83
CA GLY A 62 -1.63 -18.06 -21.23
C GLY A 62 -0.68 -17.87 -20.04
N TYR A 63 0.04 -18.97 -19.76
CA TYR A 63 1.14 -19.00 -18.81
C TYR A 63 2.35 -19.78 -19.36
N TYR A 64 3.43 -19.88 -18.60
CA TYR A 64 4.74 -20.33 -19.09
C TYR A 64 4.84 -21.80 -19.53
N ARG A 65 3.82 -22.68 -19.34
CA ARG A 65 3.83 -24.08 -19.84
C ARG A 65 3.11 -24.27 -21.17
N ASP A 66 2.49 -23.22 -21.70
CA ASP A 66 1.67 -23.24 -22.91
C ASP A 66 2.45 -23.25 -24.22
N ARG A 67 3.68 -23.76 -24.21
CA ARG A 67 4.52 -23.84 -25.40
C ARG A 67 3.79 -24.50 -26.58
N SER A 68 3.10 -25.62 -26.31
CA SER A 68 2.37 -26.37 -27.36
C SER A 68 1.17 -25.58 -27.91
N ILE A 69 0.48 -24.79 -27.07
CA ILE A 69 -0.63 -23.92 -27.47
C ILE A 69 -0.09 -22.79 -28.36
N ALA A 70 1.03 -22.17 -27.96
CA ALA A 70 1.68 -21.10 -28.73
C ALA A 70 2.11 -21.59 -30.12
N ILE A 71 2.74 -22.78 -30.19
CA ILE A 71 3.14 -23.40 -31.48
C ILE A 71 1.91 -23.74 -32.33
N ALA A 72 0.85 -24.27 -31.73
CA ALA A 72 -0.40 -24.57 -32.45
C ALA A 72 -1.04 -23.32 -33.04
N LYS A 73 -0.87 -22.17 -32.38
CA LYS A 73 -1.35 -20.86 -32.84
C LYS A 73 -0.44 -20.21 -33.90
N GLY A 74 0.75 -20.77 -34.14
CA GLY A 74 1.64 -20.38 -35.22
C GLY A 74 3.04 -19.92 -34.81
N VAL A 75 3.37 -19.83 -33.53
CA VAL A 75 4.71 -19.47 -33.07
C VAL A 75 5.70 -20.56 -33.45
N SER A 76 6.80 -20.20 -34.11
CA SER A 76 7.86 -21.12 -34.55
C SER A 76 8.86 -21.41 -33.43
N ASN A 77 9.56 -22.53 -33.48
CA ASN A 77 10.68 -22.81 -32.59
C ASN A 77 11.84 -21.81 -32.77
N TYR A 78 11.97 -21.19 -33.96
CA TYR A 78 12.90 -20.09 -34.15
C TYR A 78 12.59 -18.88 -33.26
N GLU A 79 11.33 -18.43 -33.20
CA GLU A 79 10.91 -17.32 -32.31
C GLU A 79 11.09 -17.68 -30.82
N LEU A 80 10.81 -18.94 -30.46
CA LEU A 80 11.04 -19.43 -29.12
C LEU A 80 12.53 -19.48 -28.77
N ALA A 81 13.38 -19.88 -29.74
CA ALA A 81 14.82 -19.89 -29.57
C ALA A 81 15.40 -18.46 -29.45
N LEU A 82 14.89 -17.48 -30.19
CA LEU A 82 15.26 -16.07 -30.04
C LEU A 82 15.00 -15.60 -28.59
N SER A 83 13.87 -15.99 -28.02
CA SER A 83 13.53 -15.68 -26.63
C SER A 83 14.43 -16.44 -25.63
N PHE A 84 14.74 -17.71 -25.91
CA PHE A 84 15.65 -18.52 -25.09
C PHE A 84 17.07 -17.93 -25.03
N PHE A 85 17.59 -17.46 -26.17
CA PHE A 85 18.89 -16.78 -26.24
C PHE A 85 18.86 -15.29 -25.95
N ALA A 86 17.69 -14.75 -25.58
CA ALA A 86 17.45 -13.33 -25.26
C ALA A 86 17.93 -12.38 -26.40
N LYS A 87 17.67 -12.74 -27.65
CA LYS A 87 18.13 -11.97 -28.82
C LYS A 87 17.31 -10.71 -29.06
N GLN A 88 17.90 -9.70 -29.71
CA GLN A 88 17.25 -8.45 -30.09
C GLN A 88 15.95 -8.67 -30.88
N ALA A 89 15.97 -9.65 -31.81
CA ALA A 89 14.84 -10.02 -32.67
C ALA A 89 13.74 -10.82 -31.92
N SER A 90 13.89 -11.16 -30.63
CA SER A 90 12.84 -11.81 -29.86
C SER A 90 11.66 -10.87 -29.62
N ALA A 91 10.47 -11.41 -29.33
CA ALA A 91 9.27 -10.63 -29.03
C ALA A 91 9.46 -9.64 -27.86
N SER A 92 10.41 -9.89 -26.97
CA SER A 92 10.74 -9.01 -25.86
C SER A 92 11.98 -8.13 -26.11
N GLY A 93 12.68 -8.29 -27.21
CA GLY A 93 13.99 -7.66 -27.41
C GLY A 93 15.01 -8.04 -26.33
N GLY A 94 14.97 -9.28 -25.86
CA GLY A 94 15.84 -9.78 -24.80
C GLY A 94 15.45 -9.41 -23.38
N ARG A 95 14.27 -8.79 -23.16
CA ARG A 95 13.84 -8.28 -21.83
C ARG A 95 13.12 -9.31 -20.96
N GLN A 96 12.48 -10.31 -21.58
CA GLN A 96 11.72 -11.35 -20.88
C GLN A 96 12.48 -12.67 -20.81
N MET A 97 12.11 -13.47 -19.82
CA MET A 97 12.57 -14.86 -19.71
C MET A 97 12.02 -15.73 -20.84
N PRO A 98 12.67 -16.84 -21.20
CA PRO A 98 12.09 -17.83 -22.10
C PRO A 98 10.75 -18.35 -21.57
N ALA A 99 9.91 -18.91 -22.44
CA ALA A 99 8.53 -19.34 -22.15
C ALA A 99 7.57 -18.21 -21.73
N HIS A 100 7.96 -16.94 -21.89
CA HIS A 100 7.06 -15.79 -21.72
C HIS A 100 6.59 -15.31 -23.10
N PHE A 101 5.69 -16.09 -23.68
CA PHE A 101 5.20 -15.89 -25.04
C PHE A 101 4.51 -14.54 -25.22
N SER A 102 4.72 -13.92 -26.36
CA SER A 102 4.06 -12.67 -26.76
C SER A 102 4.05 -12.60 -28.29
N ASN A 103 2.90 -12.35 -28.90
CA ASN A 103 2.79 -12.06 -30.32
C ASN A 103 1.46 -11.37 -30.58
N ARG A 104 1.47 -10.08 -30.85
CA ARG A 104 0.28 -9.28 -31.05
C ARG A 104 -0.50 -9.66 -32.31
N GLU A 105 0.21 -9.96 -33.40
CA GLU A 105 -0.41 -10.32 -34.68
C GLU A 105 -1.19 -11.63 -34.53
N MET A 106 -0.64 -12.59 -33.78
CA MET A 106 -1.32 -13.85 -33.49
C MET A 106 -2.32 -13.75 -32.33
N GLY A 107 -2.48 -12.59 -31.70
CA GLY A 107 -3.37 -12.40 -30.55
C GLY A 107 -2.90 -13.14 -29.29
N ILE A 108 -1.58 -13.29 -29.08
CA ILE A 108 -1.01 -13.86 -27.86
C ILE A 108 -0.59 -12.72 -26.95
N LEU A 109 -1.35 -12.47 -25.89
CA LEU A 109 -1.02 -11.46 -24.89
C LEU A 109 0.25 -11.87 -24.12
N SER A 110 1.13 -10.92 -23.87
CA SER A 110 2.37 -11.16 -23.15
C SER A 110 2.16 -11.78 -21.76
N ILE A 111 2.80 -12.91 -21.55
CA ILE A 111 2.76 -13.68 -20.30
C ILE A 111 3.64 -13.01 -19.22
N SER A 112 3.27 -13.20 -17.97
CA SER A 112 4.03 -12.80 -16.79
C SER A 112 4.35 -14.02 -15.93
N SER A 113 5.51 -14.01 -15.25
CA SER A 113 5.86 -15.04 -14.25
C SER A 113 4.96 -15.02 -13.01
N VAL A 114 4.32 -13.88 -12.71
CA VAL A 114 3.40 -13.76 -11.59
C VAL A 114 2.14 -14.58 -11.90
N VAL A 115 2.00 -15.69 -11.19
CA VAL A 115 0.94 -16.68 -11.47
C VAL A 115 -0.45 -16.06 -11.36
N SER A 116 -1.36 -16.46 -12.25
CA SER A 116 -2.75 -15.98 -12.41
C SER A 116 -2.90 -14.49 -12.75
N SER A 117 -1.83 -13.70 -12.79
CA SER A 117 -1.93 -12.25 -13.08
C SER A 117 -2.40 -11.94 -14.50
N SER A 118 -2.35 -12.89 -15.43
CA SER A 118 -2.86 -12.76 -16.81
C SER A 118 -4.39 -12.91 -16.92
N LEU A 119 -5.05 -13.45 -15.89
CA LEU A 119 -6.47 -13.78 -15.94
C LEU A 119 -7.36 -12.52 -16.01
N LEU A 120 -7.08 -11.51 -15.19
CA LEU A 120 -7.82 -10.25 -15.22
C LEU A 120 -7.58 -9.46 -16.51
N PRO A 121 -6.38 -9.34 -17.06
CA PRO A 121 -6.17 -8.85 -18.42
C PRO A 121 -6.94 -9.65 -19.48
N ALA A 122 -7.02 -10.97 -19.36
CA ALA A 122 -7.84 -11.81 -20.26
C ALA A 122 -9.33 -11.44 -20.22
N THR A 123 -9.88 -11.16 -19.03
CA THR A 123 -11.26 -10.68 -18.90
C THR A 123 -11.44 -9.31 -19.55
N GLY A 124 -10.45 -8.43 -19.46
CA GLY A 124 -10.45 -7.13 -20.12
C GLY A 124 -10.48 -7.23 -21.64
N LEU A 125 -9.68 -8.16 -22.22
CA LEU A 125 -9.73 -8.49 -23.65
C LEU A 125 -11.13 -8.99 -24.06
N ALA A 126 -11.67 -9.95 -23.31
CA ALA A 126 -12.99 -10.54 -23.61
C ALA A 126 -14.12 -9.51 -23.49
N TRP A 127 -14.02 -8.60 -22.52
CA TRP A 127 -15.00 -7.53 -22.37
C TRP A 127 -14.94 -6.52 -23.53
N ALA A 128 -13.75 -6.13 -23.96
CA ALA A 128 -13.56 -5.26 -25.13
C ALA A 128 -14.12 -5.90 -26.42
N ILE A 129 -13.88 -7.20 -26.64
CA ILE A 129 -14.46 -7.98 -27.75
C ILE A 129 -15.99 -7.93 -27.70
N LYS A 130 -16.58 -8.15 -26.52
CA LYS A 130 -18.05 -8.11 -26.32
C LYS A 130 -18.62 -6.72 -26.59
N LEU A 131 -17.97 -5.65 -26.11
CA LEU A 131 -18.41 -4.26 -26.37
C LEU A 131 -18.37 -3.91 -27.85
N ASP A 132 -17.43 -4.47 -28.62
CA ASP A 132 -17.38 -4.32 -30.08
C ASP A 132 -18.40 -5.19 -30.82
N GLY A 133 -19.16 -6.04 -30.13
CA GLY A 133 -20.13 -6.94 -30.73
C GLY A 133 -19.50 -8.01 -31.63
N LYS A 134 -18.21 -8.34 -31.44
CA LYS A 134 -17.51 -9.38 -32.21
C LYS A 134 -17.78 -10.77 -31.64
N ASP A 135 -17.65 -11.79 -32.50
CA ASP A 135 -17.84 -13.19 -32.13
C ASP A 135 -16.51 -13.90 -31.76
N ASN A 136 -15.43 -13.14 -31.62
CA ASN A 136 -14.15 -13.65 -31.17
C ASN A 136 -14.21 -14.06 -29.68
N VAL A 137 -13.32 -14.93 -29.28
CA VAL A 137 -13.21 -15.44 -27.90
C VAL A 137 -11.80 -15.25 -27.35
N VAL A 138 -11.71 -15.29 -26.03
CA VAL A 138 -10.43 -15.34 -25.32
C VAL A 138 -10.29 -16.68 -24.64
N VAL A 139 -9.17 -17.37 -24.86
CA VAL A 139 -8.77 -18.53 -24.04
C VAL A 139 -7.69 -18.06 -23.06
N THR A 140 -7.87 -18.37 -21.81
CA THR A 140 -6.90 -18.08 -20.77
C THR A 140 -6.57 -19.33 -19.97
N THR A 141 -5.30 -19.47 -19.58
CA THR A 141 -4.79 -20.65 -18.88
C THR A 141 -4.14 -20.27 -17.56
N THR A 142 -4.16 -21.17 -16.61
CA THR A 142 -3.35 -21.11 -15.39
C THR A 142 -3.19 -22.50 -14.78
N GLY A 143 -2.18 -22.69 -13.91
CA GLY A 143 -1.99 -23.95 -13.19
C GLY A 143 -2.90 -24.08 -11.96
N ASP A 144 -3.09 -25.32 -11.52
CA ASP A 144 -3.82 -25.71 -10.31
C ASP A 144 -3.37 -24.95 -9.05
N ALA A 145 -2.08 -24.92 -8.76
CA ALA A 145 -1.54 -24.14 -7.64
C ALA A 145 -1.80 -22.64 -7.77
N ALA A 146 -1.71 -22.13 -8.99
CA ALA A 146 -1.90 -20.72 -9.30
C ALA A 146 -3.37 -20.26 -9.13
N SER A 147 -4.35 -21.16 -9.28
CA SER A 147 -5.78 -20.88 -9.07
C SER A 147 -6.14 -20.47 -7.62
N ARG A 148 -5.18 -20.48 -6.69
CA ARG A 148 -5.33 -19.96 -5.32
C ARG A 148 -5.16 -18.45 -5.20
N GLN A 149 -4.66 -17.78 -6.23
CA GLN A 149 -4.49 -16.33 -6.23
C GLN A 149 -5.85 -15.61 -6.24
N GLY A 150 -5.91 -14.44 -5.59
CA GLY A 150 -7.13 -13.60 -5.58
C GLY A 150 -7.60 -13.24 -6.99
N ASP A 151 -6.67 -12.91 -7.88
CA ASP A 151 -6.92 -12.57 -9.28
C ASP A 151 -7.72 -13.66 -10.03
N PHE A 152 -7.56 -14.95 -9.66
CA PHE A 152 -8.35 -16.05 -10.23
C PHE A 152 -9.83 -15.92 -9.87
N PHE A 153 -10.14 -15.72 -8.59
CA PHE A 153 -11.52 -15.63 -8.12
C PHE A 153 -12.22 -14.38 -8.68
N GLU A 154 -11.52 -13.25 -8.68
CA GLU A 154 -12.03 -12.01 -9.25
C GLU A 154 -12.27 -12.14 -10.77
N ALA A 155 -11.35 -12.77 -11.51
CA ALA A 155 -11.50 -12.97 -12.95
C ALA A 155 -12.71 -13.88 -13.29
N VAL A 156 -12.88 -14.99 -12.55
CA VAL A 156 -14.03 -15.91 -12.70
C VAL A 156 -15.33 -15.19 -12.39
N ALA A 157 -15.40 -14.46 -11.26
CA ALA A 157 -16.59 -13.72 -10.86
C ALA A 157 -16.96 -12.65 -11.88
N PHE A 158 -16.00 -11.84 -12.33
CA PHE A 158 -16.24 -10.79 -13.32
C PHE A 158 -16.64 -11.34 -14.69
N ALA A 159 -16.03 -12.46 -15.13
CA ALA A 159 -16.41 -13.11 -16.38
C ALA A 159 -17.85 -13.62 -16.33
N LEU A 160 -18.29 -14.21 -15.20
CA LEU A 160 -19.68 -14.64 -14.98
C LEU A 160 -20.64 -13.46 -14.91
N GLU A 161 -20.30 -12.42 -14.17
CA GLU A 161 -21.11 -11.18 -14.05
C GLU A 161 -21.37 -10.58 -15.42
N ARG A 162 -20.32 -10.41 -16.20
CA ARG A 162 -20.40 -9.76 -17.52
C ARG A 162 -20.72 -10.73 -18.66
N GLN A 163 -20.88 -12.05 -18.39
CA GLN A 163 -21.13 -13.08 -19.41
C GLN A 163 -20.14 -12.95 -20.58
N LEU A 164 -18.84 -13.02 -20.26
CA LEU A 164 -17.76 -12.75 -21.20
C LEU A 164 -17.53 -13.93 -22.18
N PRO A 165 -17.20 -13.67 -23.46
CA PRO A 165 -16.90 -14.70 -24.46
C PRO A 165 -15.48 -15.28 -24.23
N MET A 166 -15.32 -16.13 -23.21
CA MET A 166 -14.00 -16.65 -22.87
C MET A 166 -14.05 -18.07 -22.31
N ILE A 167 -12.88 -18.72 -22.30
CA ILE A 167 -12.66 -20.04 -21.70
C ILE A 167 -11.56 -19.92 -20.66
N PHE A 168 -11.83 -20.39 -19.45
CA PHE A 168 -10.83 -20.68 -18.42
C PHE A 168 -10.41 -22.14 -18.54
N LEU A 169 -9.14 -22.37 -18.83
CA LEU A 169 -8.53 -23.67 -18.96
C LEU A 169 -7.50 -23.86 -17.84
N ILE A 170 -7.85 -24.63 -16.82
CA ILE A 170 -6.95 -24.87 -15.68
C ILE A 170 -6.15 -26.15 -15.94
N GLU A 171 -4.83 -26.02 -15.88
CA GLU A 171 -3.89 -27.10 -16.14
C GLU A 171 -3.41 -27.70 -14.82
N ASP A 172 -4.09 -28.75 -14.40
CA ASP A 172 -3.89 -29.42 -13.13
C ASP A 172 -2.91 -30.58 -13.29
N ASN A 173 -1.65 -30.33 -12.93
CA ASN A 173 -0.64 -31.37 -12.88
C ASN A 173 -0.39 -31.92 -11.45
N GLY A 174 -1.23 -31.56 -10.49
CA GLY A 174 -1.23 -32.05 -9.11
C GLY A 174 -0.11 -31.50 -8.22
N ILE A 175 0.77 -30.62 -8.75
CA ILE A 175 1.96 -30.17 -7.98
C ILE A 175 2.29 -28.70 -8.26
N GLY A 176 2.29 -27.85 -7.21
CA GLY A 176 2.87 -26.51 -7.22
C GLY A 176 4.34 -26.53 -6.80
N ILE A 177 5.27 -26.57 -7.75
CA ILE A 177 6.70 -26.86 -7.55
C ILE A 177 6.86 -28.27 -6.93
N SER A 178 6.86 -28.36 -5.60
CA SER A 178 6.95 -29.59 -4.80
C SER A 178 5.72 -29.86 -3.92
N THR A 179 4.80 -28.92 -3.84
CA THR A 179 3.61 -29.02 -2.99
C THR A 179 2.47 -29.69 -3.75
N VAL A 180 1.94 -30.80 -3.23
CA VAL A 180 0.76 -31.48 -3.77
C VAL A 180 -0.45 -30.57 -3.62
N THR A 181 -1.22 -30.42 -4.68
CA THR A 181 -2.28 -29.40 -4.78
C THR A 181 -3.69 -29.91 -4.58
N ASP A 182 -3.95 -31.21 -4.63
CA ASP A 182 -5.28 -31.83 -4.59
C ASP A 182 -6.22 -31.29 -3.49
N LYS A 183 -5.66 -30.94 -2.34
CA LYS A 183 -6.41 -30.45 -1.17
C LYS A 183 -6.26 -28.95 -0.93
N ILE A 184 -5.62 -28.23 -1.82
CA ILE A 184 -5.37 -26.80 -1.65
C ILE A 184 -5.85 -25.92 -2.82
N HIS A 185 -6.10 -26.50 -3.98
CA HIS A 185 -6.71 -25.75 -5.11
C HIS A 185 -8.24 -25.63 -4.93
N PRO A 186 -8.89 -24.63 -5.57
CA PRO A 186 -10.31 -24.33 -5.31
C PRO A 186 -11.27 -25.48 -5.60
N LEU A 187 -10.99 -26.31 -6.61
CA LEU A 187 -11.83 -27.48 -6.92
C LEU A 187 -11.71 -28.55 -5.82
N GLY A 188 -10.50 -28.88 -5.36
CA GLY A 188 -10.27 -29.85 -4.29
C GLY A 188 -10.76 -29.39 -2.91
N LEU A 189 -10.94 -28.08 -2.73
CA LEU A 189 -11.57 -27.47 -1.55
C LEU A 189 -13.09 -27.32 -1.68
N GLU A 190 -13.71 -27.82 -2.75
CA GLU A 190 -15.14 -27.68 -3.04
C GLU A 190 -15.64 -26.21 -3.08
N MET A 191 -14.72 -25.27 -3.37
CA MET A 191 -15.05 -23.84 -3.52
C MET A 191 -15.67 -23.51 -4.87
N LEU A 192 -15.47 -24.37 -5.87
CA LEU A 192 -16.01 -24.21 -7.21
C LEU A 192 -17.20 -25.17 -7.39
N ASN A 193 -18.18 -24.70 -8.13
CA ASN A 193 -19.34 -25.54 -8.47
C ASN A 193 -18.96 -26.55 -9.57
N GLU A 194 -18.79 -27.80 -9.21
CA GLU A 194 -18.43 -28.90 -10.14
C GLU A 194 -19.37 -29.03 -11.35
N SER A 195 -20.65 -28.61 -11.24
CA SER A 195 -21.55 -28.61 -12.38
C SER A 195 -21.21 -27.55 -13.44
N GLN A 196 -20.40 -26.56 -13.09
CA GLN A 196 -19.93 -25.51 -14.01
C GLN A 196 -18.53 -25.80 -14.55
N TRP A 197 -17.73 -26.58 -13.85
CA TRP A 197 -16.36 -26.95 -14.22
C TRP A 197 -16.31 -28.33 -14.83
N GLN A 198 -16.06 -28.41 -16.13
CA GLN A 198 -15.86 -29.68 -16.80
C GLN A 198 -14.47 -30.22 -16.49
N VAL A 199 -14.39 -31.31 -15.71
CA VAL A 199 -13.12 -32.01 -15.40
C VAL A 199 -12.84 -33.04 -16.46
N ILE A 200 -11.65 -32.98 -17.08
CA ILE A 200 -11.27 -33.88 -18.19
C ILE A 200 -9.85 -34.43 -18.02
N ASP A 201 -9.54 -35.49 -18.72
CA ASP A 201 -8.17 -35.97 -18.92
C ASP A 201 -7.45 -35.04 -19.94
N GLY A 202 -6.58 -34.16 -19.44
CA GLY A 202 -5.81 -33.20 -20.22
C GLY A 202 -4.60 -33.81 -20.93
N CYS A 203 -4.32 -35.11 -20.75
CA CYS A 203 -3.28 -35.85 -21.49
C CYS A 203 -3.83 -36.54 -22.74
N ASP A 204 -5.13 -36.50 -22.96
CA ASP A 204 -5.83 -37.11 -24.10
C ASP A 204 -6.37 -36.04 -25.06
N SER A 205 -5.85 -36.00 -26.29
CA SER A 205 -6.20 -34.98 -27.29
C SER A 205 -7.68 -35.04 -27.71
N ASP A 206 -8.31 -36.23 -27.73
CA ASP A 206 -9.73 -36.37 -28.08
C ASP A 206 -10.60 -35.81 -26.97
N ASN A 207 -10.31 -36.13 -25.71
CA ASN A 207 -11.01 -35.55 -24.54
C ASN A 207 -10.89 -34.03 -24.51
N VAL A 208 -9.68 -33.49 -24.75
CA VAL A 208 -9.45 -32.05 -24.83
C VAL A 208 -10.25 -31.40 -25.95
N PHE A 209 -10.31 -32.03 -27.13
CA PHE A 209 -11.10 -31.55 -28.26
C PHE A 209 -12.59 -31.58 -27.97
N GLU A 210 -13.11 -32.67 -27.43
CA GLU A 210 -14.52 -32.84 -27.08
C GLU A 210 -14.99 -31.82 -26.03
N ALA A 211 -14.08 -31.33 -25.17
CA ALA A 211 -14.40 -30.30 -24.22
C ALA A 211 -14.29 -28.88 -24.83
N ILE A 212 -13.15 -28.55 -25.48
CA ILE A 212 -12.86 -27.18 -25.94
C ILE A 212 -13.70 -26.79 -27.15
N HIS A 213 -13.95 -27.69 -28.11
CA HIS A 213 -14.68 -27.35 -29.33
C HIS A 213 -16.11 -26.86 -29.04
N PRO A 214 -16.96 -27.55 -28.24
CA PRO A 214 -18.26 -27.01 -27.86
C PRO A 214 -18.20 -25.81 -26.95
N ALA A 215 -17.20 -25.70 -26.07
CA ALA A 215 -16.98 -24.54 -25.19
C ALA A 215 -16.69 -23.27 -26.01
N LEU A 216 -15.84 -23.34 -27.03
CA LEU A 216 -15.62 -22.25 -27.97
C LEU A 216 -16.91 -21.82 -28.70
N ALA A 217 -17.69 -22.78 -29.16
CA ALA A 217 -18.97 -22.50 -29.81
C ALA A 217 -19.98 -21.83 -28.83
N ALA A 218 -20.02 -22.28 -27.59
CA ALA A 218 -20.88 -21.72 -26.57
C ALA A 218 -20.46 -20.27 -26.20
N ALA A 219 -19.18 -20.03 -25.92
CA ALA A 219 -18.66 -18.71 -25.64
C ALA A 219 -18.90 -17.72 -26.79
N ARG A 220 -18.65 -18.15 -28.03
CA ARG A 220 -18.88 -17.39 -29.26
C ARG A 220 -20.35 -17.01 -29.48
N SER A 221 -21.28 -17.92 -29.09
CA SER A 221 -22.71 -17.67 -29.18
C SER A 221 -23.29 -16.83 -28.05
N GLY A 222 -22.46 -16.27 -27.20
CA GLY A 222 -22.89 -15.40 -26.10
C GLY A 222 -23.40 -16.13 -24.86
N LYS A 223 -23.13 -17.42 -24.70
CA LYS A 223 -23.54 -18.21 -23.52
C LYS A 223 -22.63 -17.95 -22.28
N GLY A 224 -21.80 -16.91 -22.31
CA GLY A 224 -20.90 -16.56 -21.24
C GLY A 224 -19.63 -17.43 -21.15
N PRO A 225 -18.88 -17.28 -20.06
CA PRO A 225 -17.61 -17.97 -19.90
C PRO A 225 -17.81 -19.47 -19.73
N GLN A 226 -16.83 -20.23 -20.22
CA GLN A 226 -16.77 -21.69 -20.11
C GLN A 226 -15.58 -22.07 -19.24
N PHE A 227 -15.71 -23.15 -18.46
CA PHE A 227 -14.73 -23.52 -17.46
C PHE A 227 -14.33 -24.98 -17.65
N ILE A 228 -13.04 -25.23 -17.89
CA ILE A 228 -12.49 -26.57 -18.11
C ILE A 228 -11.32 -26.78 -17.16
N TRP A 229 -11.36 -27.89 -16.41
CA TRP A 229 -10.30 -28.31 -15.50
C TRP A 229 -9.62 -29.53 -16.10
N CYS A 230 -8.40 -29.34 -16.65
CA CYS A 230 -7.64 -30.35 -17.36
C CYS A 230 -6.65 -31.04 -16.42
N ARG A 231 -6.85 -32.29 -16.09
CA ARG A 231 -5.87 -33.09 -15.38
C ARG A 231 -4.73 -33.45 -16.34
N THR A 232 -3.60 -32.80 -16.16
CA THR A 232 -2.37 -32.97 -16.95
C THR A 232 -1.29 -33.69 -16.14
N GLU A 233 -0.14 -33.92 -16.74
CA GLU A 233 1.03 -34.44 -16.03
C GLU A 233 2.25 -33.56 -16.26
N ARG A 234 3.06 -33.32 -15.24
CA ARG A 234 4.33 -32.64 -15.37
C ARG A 234 5.47 -33.64 -15.49
N ILE A 235 5.93 -33.90 -16.72
CA ILE A 235 6.95 -34.92 -17.01
C ILE A 235 8.35 -34.45 -16.57
N SER A 236 8.65 -33.16 -16.68
CA SER A 236 9.95 -32.61 -16.32
C SER A 236 9.92 -31.93 -14.93
N SER A 237 11.11 -31.61 -14.40
CA SER A 237 11.24 -30.74 -13.21
C SER A 237 10.51 -29.41 -13.40
N HIS A 238 10.23 -28.71 -12.33
CA HIS A 238 9.50 -27.43 -12.39
C HIS A 238 10.18 -26.41 -13.30
N SER A 239 11.49 -26.28 -13.18
CA SER A 239 12.35 -25.43 -14.02
C SER A 239 13.76 -26.02 -14.07
N SER A 240 14.65 -25.39 -14.85
CA SER A 240 16.06 -25.77 -14.92
C SER A 240 16.83 -25.68 -13.60
N ALA A 241 16.30 -24.95 -12.60
CA ALA A 241 16.88 -24.83 -11.28
C ALA A 241 16.30 -25.84 -10.26
N ASP A 242 15.38 -26.72 -10.69
CA ASP A 242 14.69 -27.71 -9.86
C ASP A 242 15.08 -29.15 -10.18
N ASP A 243 14.96 -30.02 -9.20
CA ASP A 243 15.16 -31.49 -9.34
C ASP A 243 13.99 -32.21 -8.68
N HIS A 244 13.00 -32.63 -9.49
CA HIS A 244 11.80 -33.29 -9.01
C HIS A 244 12.04 -34.69 -8.38
N ARG A 245 13.21 -35.30 -8.58
CA ARG A 245 13.61 -36.56 -7.91
C ARG A 245 13.77 -36.40 -6.39
N LYS A 246 13.86 -35.17 -5.90
CA LYS A 246 13.95 -34.85 -4.46
C LYS A 246 12.61 -34.93 -3.74
N TYR A 247 11.49 -34.88 -4.46
CA TYR A 247 10.14 -34.81 -3.86
C TYR A 247 9.09 -35.68 -4.56
N ARG A 248 9.44 -36.40 -5.66
CA ARG A 248 8.59 -37.43 -6.30
C ARG A 248 9.22 -38.79 -6.10
N SER A 249 8.40 -39.80 -5.85
CA SER A 249 8.86 -41.16 -5.70
C SER A 249 9.36 -41.76 -7.03
N GLU A 250 10.17 -42.81 -6.96
CA GLU A 250 10.63 -43.51 -8.15
C GLU A 250 9.45 -44.15 -8.91
N GLU A 251 8.41 -44.59 -8.21
CA GLU A 251 7.19 -45.18 -8.79
C GLU A 251 6.40 -44.12 -9.57
N GLU A 252 6.21 -42.93 -9.00
CA GLU A 252 5.57 -41.79 -9.70
C GLU A 252 6.35 -41.40 -10.96
N LEU A 253 7.68 -41.35 -10.89
CA LEU A 253 8.53 -41.01 -12.04
C LEU A 253 8.50 -42.09 -13.12
N ALA A 254 8.43 -43.37 -12.74
CA ALA A 254 8.34 -44.47 -13.70
C ALA A 254 6.96 -44.53 -14.40
N GLY A 255 5.90 -44.05 -13.76
CA GLY A 255 4.53 -43.99 -14.33
C GLY A 255 4.28 -42.84 -15.29
N LEU A 256 5.21 -41.89 -15.47
CA LEU A 256 5.03 -40.71 -16.31
C LEU A 256 4.86 -41.04 -17.80
N ASP A 257 5.53 -42.08 -18.29
CA ASP A 257 5.46 -42.47 -19.70
C ASP A 257 4.08 -42.96 -20.15
N GLU A 258 3.31 -43.58 -19.24
CA GLU A 258 1.93 -44.02 -19.50
C GLU A 258 0.94 -42.85 -19.68
N LYS A 259 1.26 -41.72 -19.07
CA LYS A 259 0.46 -40.50 -19.13
C LYS A 259 0.97 -39.51 -20.18
N ASP A 260 2.04 -39.81 -20.88
CA ASP A 260 2.62 -38.91 -21.88
C ASP A 260 1.65 -38.73 -23.06
N PRO A 261 1.16 -37.46 -23.30
CA PRO A 261 0.21 -37.18 -24.34
C PRO A 261 0.71 -37.51 -25.76
N ILE A 262 2.03 -37.45 -26.02
CA ILE A 262 2.62 -37.85 -27.29
C ILE A 262 2.57 -39.35 -27.47
N THR A 263 2.89 -40.10 -26.42
CA THR A 263 2.82 -41.57 -26.44
C THR A 263 1.38 -42.06 -26.71
N ARG A 264 0.39 -41.45 -26.01
CA ARG A 264 -1.03 -41.79 -26.19
C ARG A 264 -1.55 -41.50 -27.61
N LEU A 265 -1.30 -40.32 -28.15
CA LEU A 265 -1.76 -39.99 -29.50
C LEU A 265 -1.00 -40.81 -30.58
N LYS A 266 0.27 -41.14 -30.39
CA LYS A 266 1.03 -42.03 -31.24
C LYS A 266 0.40 -43.44 -31.27
N GLU A 267 0.09 -43.99 -30.09
CA GLU A 267 -0.49 -45.31 -29.95
C GLU A 267 -1.88 -45.40 -30.60
N ASP A 268 -2.70 -44.38 -30.42
CA ASP A 268 -4.02 -44.29 -31.07
C ASP A 268 -3.91 -44.33 -32.59
N LEU A 269 -3.01 -43.53 -33.17
CA LEU A 269 -2.77 -43.51 -34.60
C LEU A 269 -2.14 -44.81 -35.16
N ILE A 270 -1.38 -45.54 -34.35
CA ILE A 270 -0.85 -46.84 -34.74
C ILE A 270 -1.93 -47.94 -34.72
N GLN A 271 -2.73 -47.94 -33.65
CA GLN A 271 -3.86 -48.87 -33.50
C GLN A 271 -4.91 -48.72 -34.62
N SER A 272 -5.20 -47.50 -35.05
CA SER A 272 -6.06 -47.21 -36.19
C SER A 272 -5.45 -47.57 -37.54
N GLY A 273 -4.16 -47.86 -37.60
CA GLY A 273 -3.42 -48.14 -38.82
C GLY A 273 -3.01 -46.89 -39.63
N ASP A 274 -3.18 -45.71 -39.07
CA ASP A 274 -2.90 -44.42 -39.69
C ASP A 274 -1.45 -43.97 -39.56
N LEU A 275 -0.64 -44.63 -38.71
CA LEU A 275 0.76 -44.38 -38.51
C LEU A 275 1.49 -45.71 -38.25
N THR A 276 2.73 -45.82 -38.71
CA THR A 276 3.60 -46.94 -38.34
C THR A 276 4.69 -46.49 -37.42
N GLU A 277 5.28 -47.39 -36.64
CA GLU A 277 6.44 -47.09 -35.77
C GLU A 277 7.62 -46.48 -36.59
N GLU A 278 7.84 -46.95 -37.84
CA GLU A 278 8.88 -46.45 -38.72
C GLU A 278 8.58 -45.01 -39.17
N ASP A 279 7.34 -44.69 -39.54
CA ASP A 279 6.93 -43.34 -39.92
C ASP A 279 6.99 -42.37 -38.72
N PHE A 280 6.60 -42.82 -37.52
CA PHE A 280 6.75 -42.01 -36.31
C PHE A 280 8.23 -41.69 -36.03
N LYS A 281 9.10 -42.68 -36.14
CA LYS A 281 10.53 -42.49 -35.93
C LYS A 281 11.11 -41.47 -36.92
N LYS A 282 10.79 -41.60 -38.22
CA LYS A 282 11.20 -40.67 -39.28
C LYS A 282 10.68 -39.25 -39.02
N LEU A 283 9.41 -39.14 -38.62
CA LEU A 283 8.80 -37.85 -38.25
C LEU A 283 9.54 -37.19 -37.10
N LYS A 284 9.80 -37.93 -36.03
CA LYS A 284 10.51 -37.45 -34.84
C LYS A 284 11.93 -37.00 -35.20
N GLU A 285 12.71 -37.83 -35.93
CA GLU A 285 14.06 -37.48 -36.34
C GLU A 285 14.10 -36.22 -37.24
N SER A 286 13.11 -36.07 -38.14
CA SER A 286 12.97 -34.89 -38.98
C SER A 286 12.70 -33.62 -38.18
N ILE A 287 11.81 -33.72 -37.18
CA ILE A 287 11.46 -32.58 -36.30
C ILE A 287 12.63 -32.19 -35.41
N GLU A 288 13.34 -33.17 -34.84
CA GLU A 288 14.55 -32.91 -34.04
C GLU A 288 15.62 -32.18 -34.82
N LEU A 289 15.79 -32.53 -36.11
CA LEU A 289 16.69 -31.83 -37.02
C LEU A 289 16.23 -30.41 -37.33
N GLU A 290 14.93 -30.25 -37.66
CA GLU A 290 14.31 -28.94 -37.93
C GLU A 290 14.51 -27.98 -36.74
N VAL A 291 14.15 -28.42 -35.53
CA VAL A 291 14.31 -27.64 -34.30
C VAL A 291 15.78 -27.31 -34.03
N ARG A 292 16.69 -28.26 -34.24
CA ARG A 292 18.11 -27.97 -34.07
C ARG A 292 18.60 -26.85 -35.01
N GLN A 293 18.18 -26.88 -36.26
CA GLN A 293 18.56 -25.86 -37.25
C GLN A 293 17.96 -24.49 -36.90
N GLU A 294 16.74 -24.46 -36.41
CA GLU A 294 16.10 -23.21 -35.97
C GLU A 294 16.83 -22.59 -34.76
N TYR A 295 17.22 -23.42 -33.76
CA TYR A 295 18.02 -22.94 -32.62
C TYR A 295 19.43 -22.51 -33.01
N GLU A 296 20.08 -23.20 -33.95
CA GLU A 296 21.40 -22.80 -34.50
C GLU A 296 21.31 -21.44 -35.20
N ARG A 297 20.28 -21.24 -36.03
CA ARG A 297 20.01 -19.95 -36.69
C ARG A 297 19.74 -18.84 -35.69
N ALA A 298 18.90 -19.08 -34.68
CA ALA A 298 18.56 -18.10 -33.65
C ALA A 298 19.78 -17.72 -32.79
N PHE A 299 20.69 -18.66 -32.55
CA PHE A 299 21.91 -18.38 -31.79
C PHE A 299 22.81 -17.35 -32.44
N GLU A 300 22.89 -17.36 -33.80
CA GLU A 300 23.72 -16.45 -34.60
C GLU A 300 23.13 -15.03 -34.72
N GLU A 301 21.86 -14.83 -34.27
CA GLU A 301 21.22 -13.49 -34.28
C GLU A 301 21.90 -12.54 -33.30
N VAL A 302 21.75 -11.24 -33.56
CA VAL A 302 22.39 -10.19 -32.76
C VAL A 302 21.79 -10.06 -31.37
N ASP A 303 22.63 -9.73 -30.39
CA ASP A 303 22.21 -9.44 -29.05
C ASP A 303 21.71 -7.97 -28.95
N PRO A 304 20.80 -7.65 -28.00
CA PRO A 304 20.39 -6.28 -27.76
C PRO A 304 21.55 -5.40 -27.26
N THR A 305 21.49 -4.10 -27.54
CA THR A 305 22.53 -3.15 -27.14
C THR A 305 22.15 -2.42 -25.83
N PRO A 306 23.14 -1.94 -25.05
CA PRO A 306 22.86 -1.16 -23.85
C PRO A 306 22.01 0.10 -24.08
N GLU A 307 22.08 0.70 -25.27
CA GLU A 307 21.32 1.89 -25.65
C GLU A 307 19.81 1.62 -25.72
N GLU A 308 19.41 0.37 -25.96
CA GLU A 308 18.00 -0.05 -25.99
C GLU A 308 17.37 -0.22 -24.63
N LEU A 309 18.18 -0.21 -23.53
CA LEU A 309 17.72 -0.42 -22.17
C LEU A 309 16.55 0.51 -21.79
N MET A 310 16.65 1.78 -22.13
CA MET A 310 15.67 2.81 -21.79
C MET A 310 14.54 2.94 -22.82
N SER A 311 14.57 2.19 -23.91
CA SER A 311 13.50 2.22 -24.92
C SER A 311 12.23 1.56 -24.39
N HIS A 312 11.07 2.07 -24.79
CA HIS A 312 9.74 1.52 -24.47
C HIS A 312 9.37 1.50 -22.96
N VAL A 313 10.08 2.25 -22.10
CA VAL A 313 9.66 2.43 -20.68
C VAL A 313 8.30 3.14 -20.64
N LEU A 314 8.12 4.18 -21.46
CA LEU A 314 6.84 4.85 -21.67
C LEU A 314 6.46 4.76 -23.17
N GLY A 315 5.17 4.80 -23.43
CA GLY A 315 4.65 4.86 -24.79
C GLY A 315 5.08 6.15 -25.51
N SER A 316 5.07 6.11 -26.85
CA SER A 316 5.38 7.30 -27.67
C SER A 316 4.40 8.44 -27.37
N THR A 317 4.92 9.67 -27.33
CA THR A 317 4.08 10.87 -27.26
C THR A 317 3.31 11.05 -28.55
N SER A 318 1.99 11.00 -28.48
CA SER A 318 1.11 11.38 -29.61
C SER A 318 0.90 12.91 -29.60
N GLN A 319 0.56 13.47 -30.76
CA GLN A 319 0.07 14.85 -30.82
C GLN A 319 -1.31 14.89 -30.13
N THR A 320 -1.40 15.52 -28.97
CA THR A 320 -2.66 15.71 -28.27
C THR A 320 -3.49 16.76 -29.00
N PRO A 321 -4.75 16.49 -29.38
CA PRO A 321 -5.64 17.47 -29.99
C PRO A 321 -5.81 18.70 -29.09
N SER A 322 -6.20 19.85 -29.70
CA SER A 322 -6.60 21.03 -28.93
C SER A 322 -7.73 20.69 -27.96
N LEU A 323 -7.71 21.28 -26.79
CA LEU A 323 -8.76 21.15 -25.80
C LEU A 323 -9.60 22.44 -25.83
N ASP A 324 -10.86 22.32 -26.27
CA ASP A 324 -11.81 23.41 -26.28
C ASP A 324 -12.97 23.05 -25.34
N LEU A 325 -12.94 23.61 -24.14
CA LEU A 325 -13.96 23.44 -23.13
C LEU A 325 -14.58 24.76 -22.78
N GLU A 326 -15.90 24.82 -22.88
CA GLU A 326 -16.70 25.95 -22.38
C GLU A 326 -17.42 25.52 -21.10
N LEU A 327 -17.17 26.20 -20.00
CA LEU A 327 -17.85 26.02 -18.73
C LEU A 327 -18.77 27.19 -18.45
N GLU A 328 -19.87 26.95 -17.77
CA GLU A 328 -20.88 27.99 -17.46
C GLU A 328 -20.37 29.08 -16.51
N THR A 329 -19.23 28.85 -15.85
CA THR A 329 -18.63 29.74 -14.85
C THR A 329 -17.19 30.12 -15.20
N ASP A 330 -16.77 31.33 -14.85
CA ASP A 330 -15.37 31.79 -14.94
C ASP A 330 -14.52 31.38 -13.70
N GLN A 331 -15.17 30.75 -12.71
CA GLN A 331 -14.53 30.19 -11.53
C GLN A 331 -14.91 28.69 -11.37
N PRO A 332 -14.48 27.82 -12.29
CA PRO A 332 -14.78 26.40 -12.20
C PRO A 332 -14.04 25.76 -11.04
N ARG A 333 -14.63 24.69 -10.50
CA ARG A 333 -13.97 23.76 -9.59
C ARG A 333 -13.22 22.70 -10.41
N MET A 334 -12.29 22.00 -9.78
CA MET A 334 -11.57 20.91 -10.45
C MET A 334 -12.53 19.80 -10.91
N VAL A 335 -13.53 19.45 -10.09
CA VAL A 335 -14.56 18.45 -10.45
C VAL A 335 -15.31 18.83 -11.73
N ASP A 336 -15.68 20.11 -11.92
CA ASP A 336 -16.40 20.58 -13.11
C ASP A 336 -15.54 20.43 -14.37
N SER A 337 -14.25 20.78 -14.24
CA SER A 337 -13.30 20.70 -15.36
C SER A 337 -12.99 19.26 -15.78
N ILE A 338 -12.85 18.34 -14.81
CA ILE A 338 -12.65 16.90 -15.09
C ILE A 338 -13.90 16.29 -15.70
N ASN A 339 -15.08 16.58 -15.13
CA ASN A 339 -16.36 16.09 -15.67
C ASN A 339 -16.57 16.53 -17.12
N ALA A 340 -16.28 17.80 -17.45
CA ALA A 340 -16.37 18.30 -18.82
C ALA A 340 -15.42 17.56 -19.78
N VAL A 341 -14.20 17.25 -19.35
CA VAL A 341 -13.26 16.43 -20.14
C VAL A 341 -13.82 15.04 -20.40
N PHE A 342 -14.43 14.41 -19.40
CA PHE A 342 -15.01 13.07 -19.54
C PHE A 342 -16.22 13.10 -20.51
N HIS A 343 -17.05 14.12 -20.43
CA HIS A 343 -18.14 14.32 -21.40
C HIS A 343 -17.61 14.52 -22.83
N ALA A 344 -16.56 15.30 -23.01
CA ALA A 344 -15.94 15.50 -24.33
C ALA A 344 -15.31 14.19 -24.86
N ALA A 345 -14.74 13.35 -23.99
CA ALA A 345 -14.17 12.06 -24.38
C ALA A 345 -15.23 11.10 -24.93
N VAL A 346 -16.33 10.87 -24.19
CA VAL A 346 -17.42 9.95 -24.65
C VAL A 346 -18.14 10.45 -25.90
N GLU A 347 -18.20 11.78 -26.12
CA GLU A 347 -18.70 12.36 -27.37
C GLU A 347 -17.76 12.14 -28.54
N GLY A 348 -16.45 12.18 -28.26
CA GLY A 348 -15.41 12.11 -29.29
C GLY A 348 -15.16 10.70 -29.81
N SER A 349 -15.30 9.64 -28.98
CA SER A 349 -15.08 8.26 -29.41
C SER A 349 -15.82 7.26 -28.53
N LYS A 350 -16.27 6.15 -29.16
CA LYS A 350 -16.82 4.98 -28.47
C LYS A 350 -15.73 4.06 -27.89
N ASP A 351 -14.48 4.36 -28.07
CA ASP A 351 -13.39 3.54 -27.54
C ASP A 351 -13.10 3.86 -26.07
N TYR A 352 -13.56 5.02 -25.57
CA TYR A 352 -13.47 5.32 -24.14
C TYR A 352 -14.46 4.46 -23.36
N VAL A 353 -13.97 3.78 -22.33
CA VAL A 353 -14.75 2.98 -21.40
C VAL A 353 -14.45 3.46 -19.99
N PHE A 354 -15.48 3.85 -19.26
CA PHE A 354 -15.41 4.26 -17.86
C PHE A 354 -15.87 3.13 -16.96
N PHE A 355 -15.12 2.83 -15.92
CA PHE A 355 -15.40 1.76 -14.97
C PHE A 355 -14.90 2.11 -13.59
N GLY A 356 -15.72 1.96 -12.57
CA GLY A 356 -15.39 2.28 -11.20
C GLY A 356 -16.57 2.07 -10.27
N GLN A 357 -16.34 2.21 -8.98
CA GLN A 357 -17.37 1.98 -7.98
C GLN A 357 -18.36 3.14 -7.96
N ASP A 358 -19.65 2.85 -8.13
CA ASP A 358 -20.75 3.82 -8.07
C ASP A 358 -20.67 4.98 -9.08
N ILE A 359 -19.98 4.83 -10.19
CA ILE A 359 -19.75 5.91 -11.16
C ILE A 359 -20.94 6.18 -12.09
N GLU A 360 -21.93 5.28 -12.14
CA GLU A 360 -23.16 5.49 -12.90
C GLU A 360 -24.10 6.49 -12.22
N ASP A 361 -24.96 7.14 -13.02
CA ASP A 361 -26.01 7.99 -12.52
C ASP A 361 -27.11 7.19 -11.77
N PRO A 362 -27.81 7.78 -10.81
CA PRO A 362 -27.80 9.22 -10.44
C PRO A 362 -26.63 9.67 -9.57
N LYS A 363 -25.79 8.76 -9.04
CA LYS A 363 -24.71 9.09 -8.09
C LYS A 363 -23.52 9.81 -8.79
N GLY A 364 -23.03 9.24 -9.89
CA GLY A 364 -21.92 9.85 -10.65
C GLY A 364 -20.57 9.81 -9.93
N GLY A 365 -20.31 8.77 -9.11
CA GLY A 365 -19.12 8.63 -8.28
C GLY A 365 -19.24 9.34 -6.92
N VAL A 366 -18.32 9.04 -5.98
CA VAL A 366 -18.31 9.64 -4.63
C VAL A 366 -18.17 11.16 -4.67
N PHE A 367 -17.40 11.66 -5.63
CA PHE A 367 -17.10 13.08 -5.80
C PHE A 367 -17.77 13.69 -7.05
N SER A 368 -18.78 13.01 -7.61
CA SER A 368 -19.55 13.49 -8.79
C SER A 368 -18.70 13.71 -10.05
N LEU A 369 -17.53 13.08 -10.15
CA LEU A 369 -16.62 13.23 -11.29
C LEU A 369 -17.23 12.72 -12.60
N THR A 370 -18.11 11.72 -12.55
CA THR A 370 -18.77 11.10 -13.70
C THR A 370 -20.26 11.44 -13.82
N LYS A 371 -20.73 12.43 -13.07
CA LYS A 371 -22.14 12.82 -13.05
C LYS A 371 -22.67 13.14 -14.45
N GLY A 372 -23.81 12.58 -14.82
CA GLY A 372 -24.44 12.74 -16.12
C GLY A 372 -23.85 11.89 -17.25
N LEU A 373 -22.71 11.22 -17.01
CA LEU A 373 -21.95 10.53 -18.04
C LEU A 373 -22.65 9.24 -18.51
N SER A 374 -23.15 8.41 -17.58
CA SER A 374 -23.86 7.17 -17.93
C SER A 374 -25.22 7.44 -18.54
N THR A 375 -25.88 8.52 -18.15
CA THR A 375 -27.12 8.98 -18.81
C THR A 375 -26.89 9.34 -20.29
N LYS A 376 -25.70 9.91 -20.59
CA LYS A 376 -25.33 10.31 -21.95
C LYS A 376 -24.77 9.15 -22.79
N ALA A 377 -23.95 8.30 -22.21
CA ALA A 377 -23.25 7.22 -22.87
C ALA A 377 -23.33 5.89 -22.07
N PRO A 378 -24.54 5.28 -21.95
CA PRO A 378 -24.77 4.10 -21.12
C PRO A 378 -23.98 2.86 -21.58
N GLU A 379 -23.53 2.81 -22.83
CA GLU A 379 -22.71 1.73 -23.37
C GLU A 379 -21.20 1.92 -23.13
N GLN A 380 -20.78 3.01 -22.48
CA GLN A 380 -19.38 3.33 -22.21
C GLN A 380 -19.05 3.51 -20.71
N VAL A 381 -20.08 3.57 -19.84
CA VAL A 381 -19.93 3.86 -18.42
C VAL A 381 -20.58 2.76 -17.59
N PHE A 382 -19.82 2.15 -16.71
CA PHE A 382 -20.27 0.96 -15.96
C PHE A 382 -19.80 1.01 -14.51
N ASN A 383 -20.69 0.65 -13.60
CA ASN A 383 -20.31 0.36 -12.22
C ASN A 383 -19.44 -0.91 -12.14
N SER A 384 -18.41 -0.86 -11.29
CA SER A 384 -17.58 -2.00 -10.93
C SER A 384 -18.06 -2.66 -9.63
N PRO A 385 -17.79 -3.96 -9.43
CA PRO A 385 -17.79 -4.53 -8.10
C PRO A 385 -16.69 -3.88 -7.24
N LEU A 386 -16.73 -4.10 -5.91
CA LEU A 386 -15.68 -3.68 -4.97
C LEU A 386 -14.48 -4.64 -5.10
N ALA A 387 -13.70 -4.46 -6.17
CA ALA A 387 -12.61 -5.36 -6.58
C ALA A 387 -11.55 -4.57 -7.37
N GLU A 388 -10.57 -3.99 -6.69
CA GLU A 388 -9.58 -3.10 -7.29
C GLU A 388 -8.63 -3.84 -8.25
N ALA A 389 -8.37 -5.14 -8.00
CA ALA A 389 -7.58 -5.94 -8.94
C ALA A 389 -8.35 -6.15 -10.26
N THR A 390 -9.68 -6.34 -10.21
CA THR A 390 -10.54 -6.38 -11.39
C THR A 390 -10.50 -5.07 -12.17
N ILE A 391 -10.61 -3.93 -11.47
CA ILE A 391 -10.58 -2.61 -12.11
C ILE A 391 -9.26 -2.42 -12.88
N ILE A 392 -8.12 -2.60 -12.23
CA ILE A 392 -6.81 -2.36 -12.86
C ILE A 392 -6.49 -3.45 -13.90
N GLY A 393 -6.74 -4.72 -13.58
CA GLY A 393 -6.41 -5.84 -14.46
C GLY A 393 -7.23 -5.83 -15.77
N THR A 394 -8.52 -5.52 -15.70
CA THR A 394 -9.35 -5.39 -16.92
C THR A 394 -8.94 -4.19 -17.77
N ALA A 395 -8.47 -3.10 -17.15
CA ALA A 395 -7.92 -1.95 -17.89
C ALA A 395 -6.72 -2.36 -18.75
N VAL A 396 -5.84 -3.24 -18.23
CA VAL A 396 -4.69 -3.77 -18.99
C VAL A 396 -5.15 -4.44 -20.28
N GLY A 397 -6.08 -5.38 -20.18
CA GLY A 397 -6.59 -6.12 -21.34
C GLY A 397 -7.37 -5.26 -22.33
N MET A 398 -8.23 -4.38 -21.83
CA MET A 398 -8.98 -3.45 -22.68
C MET A 398 -8.06 -2.54 -23.47
N GLY A 399 -7.05 -1.96 -22.79
CA GLY A 399 -6.07 -1.11 -23.46
C GLY A 399 -5.22 -1.89 -24.48
N ALA A 400 -4.81 -3.11 -24.16
CA ALA A 400 -4.07 -3.99 -25.07
C ALA A 400 -4.90 -4.36 -26.32
N TYR A 401 -6.20 -4.53 -26.17
CA TYR A 401 -7.12 -4.75 -27.31
C TYR A 401 -7.26 -3.52 -28.21
N GLY A 402 -7.17 -2.31 -27.66
CA GLY A 402 -7.28 -1.05 -28.41
C GLY A 402 -8.37 -0.10 -27.91
N LYS A 403 -9.10 -0.44 -26.82
CA LYS A 403 -9.97 0.49 -26.11
C LYS A 403 -9.15 1.49 -25.29
N ARG A 404 -9.82 2.53 -24.79
CA ARG A 404 -9.24 3.54 -23.90
C ARG A 404 -9.93 3.50 -22.53
N PRO A 405 -9.47 2.65 -21.63
CA PRO A 405 -10.05 2.56 -20.28
C PRO A 405 -9.73 3.81 -19.45
N VAL A 406 -10.76 4.34 -18.77
CA VAL A 406 -10.70 5.50 -17.86
C VAL A 406 -11.35 5.06 -16.56
N PHE A 407 -10.54 4.46 -15.67
CA PHE A 407 -11.04 3.68 -14.55
C PHE A 407 -10.76 4.33 -13.22
N GLU A 408 -11.78 4.37 -12.35
CA GLU A 408 -11.70 4.96 -11.03
C GLU A 408 -11.31 3.94 -9.96
N ILE A 409 -10.34 4.31 -9.13
CA ILE A 409 -10.16 3.76 -7.79
C ILE A 409 -10.74 4.80 -6.82
N GLN A 410 -11.71 4.40 -6.00
CA GLN A 410 -12.53 5.30 -5.21
C GLN A 410 -11.73 6.23 -4.28
N PHE A 411 -10.61 5.75 -3.72
CA PHE A 411 -9.56 6.48 -3.01
C PHE A 411 -8.22 5.82 -3.29
N VAL A 412 -7.15 6.60 -3.38
CA VAL A 412 -5.81 6.03 -3.60
C VAL A 412 -5.41 5.04 -2.50
N ASP A 413 -5.94 5.21 -1.29
CA ASP A 413 -5.76 4.31 -0.14
C ASP A 413 -6.25 2.88 -0.43
N PHE A 414 -7.16 2.69 -1.38
CA PHE A 414 -7.73 1.38 -1.76
C PHE A 414 -7.02 0.73 -2.96
N ILE A 415 -5.98 1.34 -3.51
CA ILE A 415 -5.29 0.80 -4.69
C ILE A 415 -4.56 -0.52 -4.42
N TRP A 416 -4.27 -0.84 -3.17
CA TRP A 416 -3.38 -1.93 -2.77
C TRP A 416 -3.84 -3.34 -3.18
N PRO A 417 -5.12 -3.73 -3.14
CA PRO A 417 -5.57 -5.01 -3.67
C PRO A 417 -5.30 -5.15 -5.18
N GLY A 418 -5.36 -4.05 -5.94
CA GLY A 418 -5.05 -3.99 -7.37
C GLY A 418 -3.57 -3.78 -7.69
N PHE A 419 -2.71 -3.64 -6.68
CA PHE A 419 -1.30 -3.26 -6.86
C PHE A 419 -0.50 -4.28 -7.67
N ASN A 420 -0.80 -5.58 -7.52
CA ASN A 420 -0.21 -6.62 -8.38
C ASN A 420 -0.47 -6.34 -9.86
N GLN A 421 -1.72 -6.02 -10.25
CA GLN A 421 -2.06 -5.71 -11.63
C GLN A 421 -1.40 -4.40 -12.12
N LEU A 422 -1.31 -3.39 -11.26
CA LEU A 422 -0.64 -2.13 -11.57
C LEU A 422 0.85 -2.35 -11.88
N VAL A 423 1.55 -3.08 -11.01
CA VAL A 423 3.01 -3.23 -11.06
C VAL A 423 3.44 -4.35 -12.01
N SER A 424 2.79 -5.53 -11.95
CA SER A 424 3.23 -6.69 -12.73
C SER A 424 2.70 -6.67 -14.17
N GLN A 425 1.58 -6.01 -14.44
CA GLN A 425 0.93 -6.02 -15.73
C GLN A 425 0.94 -4.65 -16.40
N LEU A 426 0.27 -3.65 -15.80
CA LEU A 426 0.07 -2.36 -16.45
C LEU A 426 1.39 -1.62 -16.72
N SER A 427 2.22 -1.46 -15.71
CA SER A 427 3.47 -0.69 -15.82
C SER A 427 4.52 -1.37 -16.70
N THR A 428 4.55 -2.70 -16.73
CA THR A 428 5.61 -3.44 -17.43
C THR A 428 5.28 -3.81 -18.87
N LEU A 429 3.99 -3.84 -19.25
CA LEU A 429 3.53 -4.41 -20.52
C LEU A 429 4.29 -3.85 -21.72
N HIS A 430 4.41 -2.54 -21.84
CA HIS A 430 5.02 -1.89 -22.99
C HIS A 430 6.53 -2.19 -23.07
N TRP A 431 7.25 -2.10 -21.96
CA TRP A 431 8.68 -2.37 -21.89
C TRP A 431 9.00 -3.84 -22.13
N ARG A 432 8.30 -4.76 -21.44
CA ARG A 432 8.59 -6.19 -21.51
C ARG A 432 8.29 -6.83 -22.88
N THR A 433 7.48 -6.14 -23.70
CA THR A 433 7.12 -6.56 -25.06
C THR A 433 7.84 -5.77 -26.15
N ASN A 434 8.92 -5.08 -25.80
CA ASN A 434 9.69 -4.26 -26.74
C ASN A 434 8.80 -3.28 -27.56
N GLY A 435 7.75 -2.72 -26.92
CA GLY A 435 6.82 -1.78 -27.52
C GLY A 435 5.69 -2.39 -28.34
N GLU A 436 5.61 -3.70 -28.47
CA GLU A 436 4.59 -4.41 -29.28
C GLU A 436 3.18 -4.21 -28.72
N TRP A 437 3.03 -4.37 -27.40
CA TRP A 437 1.80 -4.16 -26.69
C TRP A 437 1.80 -2.83 -25.92
N THR A 438 0.66 -2.16 -25.93
CA THR A 438 0.42 -0.96 -25.12
C THR A 438 -0.91 -1.08 -24.41
N SER A 439 -1.02 -0.49 -23.22
CA SER A 439 -2.28 -0.29 -22.53
C SER A 439 -2.38 1.18 -22.09
N PRO A 440 -2.99 2.06 -22.92
CA PRO A 440 -3.11 3.48 -22.60
C PRO A 440 -4.23 3.74 -21.59
N ALA A 441 -4.23 2.98 -20.50
CA ALA A 441 -5.20 3.12 -19.43
C ALA A 441 -4.96 4.39 -18.63
N VAL A 442 -6.03 5.12 -18.33
CA VAL A 442 -6.05 6.21 -17.36
C VAL A 442 -6.73 5.69 -16.10
N ILE A 443 -5.93 5.49 -15.06
CA ILE A 443 -6.44 5.20 -13.71
C ILE A 443 -6.46 6.53 -12.96
N TYR A 444 -7.55 6.83 -12.26
CA TYR A 444 -7.60 8.03 -11.44
C TYR A 444 -8.16 7.72 -10.06
N ALA A 445 -7.72 8.48 -9.07
CA ALA A 445 -8.16 8.32 -7.70
C ALA A 445 -8.16 9.65 -6.94
N PRO A 446 -9.16 9.94 -6.12
CA PRO A 446 -9.10 10.93 -5.05
C PRO A 446 -7.92 10.65 -4.12
N TYR A 447 -7.25 11.71 -3.63
CA TYR A 447 -5.94 11.62 -3.02
C TYR A 447 -5.78 12.68 -1.94
N GLY A 448 -5.04 12.35 -0.87
CA GLY A 448 -4.53 13.29 0.10
C GLY A 448 -5.50 13.67 1.21
N ALA A 449 -4.99 14.50 2.12
CA ALA A 449 -5.65 14.99 3.33
C ALA A 449 -6.13 16.46 3.20
N TYR A 450 -5.97 17.27 4.23
CA TYR A 450 -6.47 18.65 4.37
C TYR A 450 -8.00 18.76 4.29
N LEU A 451 -8.70 17.63 4.45
CA LEU A 451 -10.15 17.53 4.53
C LEU A 451 -10.47 16.55 5.67
N PRO A 452 -10.63 17.03 6.92
CA PRO A 452 -10.82 16.18 8.08
C PRO A 452 -11.98 15.20 7.95
N GLY A 453 -11.79 14.00 8.52
CA GLY A 453 -12.78 12.93 8.49
C GLY A 453 -12.34 11.68 7.74
N GLY A 454 -11.40 11.78 6.81
CA GLY A 454 -10.92 10.63 6.02
C GLY A 454 -9.94 9.73 6.76
N ALA A 455 -9.15 10.26 7.67
CA ALA A 455 -8.21 9.53 8.53
C ALA A 455 -7.28 8.57 7.78
N LEU A 456 -7.05 7.38 8.39
CA LEU A 456 -6.09 6.36 7.95
C LEU A 456 -6.42 5.78 6.56
N TRP A 457 -7.70 5.70 6.19
CA TRP A 457 -8.16 4.93 5.02
C TRP A 457 -8.64 5.78 3.84
N HIS A 458 -8.68 7.11 3.98
CA HIS A 458 -9.18 8.01 2.93
C HIS A 458 -8.35 9.29 2.76
N SER A 459 -7.21 9.40 3.44
CA SER A 459 -6.46 10.67 3.49
C SER A 459 -4.95 10.51 3.34
N GLN A 460 -4.46 9.36 2.84
CA GLN A 460 -3.02 9.20 2.66
C GLN A 460 -2.55 9.82 1.34
N ALA A 461 -1.34 10.34 1.37
CA ALA A 461 -0.52 10.64 0.20
C ALA A 461 0.55 9.54 0.11
N ASN A 462 0.64 8.86 -1.01
CA ASN A 462 1.49 7.67 -1.19
C ASN A 462 2.08 7.58 -2.61
N GLU A 463 2.19 8.73 -3.28
CA GLU A 463 2.76 8.82 -4.62
C GLU A 463 4.21 8.34 -4.68
N GLY A 464 4.99 8.50 -3.61
CA GLY A 464 6.37 8.03 -3.53
C GLY A 464 6.48 6.50 -3.69
N ALA A 465 5.56 5.76 -3.07
CA ALA A 465 5.51 4.29 -3.19
C ALA A 465 5.16 3.84 -4.62
N ILE A 466 4.25 4.54 -5.31
CA ILE A 466 3.82 4.19 -6.66
C ILE A 466 4.84 4.68 -7.71
N ALA A 467 5.44 5.85 -7.52
CA ALA A 467 6.45 6.43 -8.40
C ALA A 467 7.75 5.59 -8.47
N HIS A 468 7.94 4.66 -7.56
CA HIS A 468 9.07 3.74 -7.57
C HIS A 468 9.05 2.78 -8.78
N PHE A 469 7.88 2.48 -9.36
CA PHE A 469 7.73 1.49 -10.44
C PHE A 469 7.80 2.14 -11.82
N PRO A 470 8.79 1.77 -12.67
CA PRO A 470 8.90 2.29 -14.04
C PRO A 470 7.72 1.89 -14.91
N GLY A 471 7.38 2.71 -15.89
CA GLY A 471 6.38 2.43 -16.92
C GLY A 471 5.00 3.03 -16.67
N LEU A 472 4.81 3.76 -15.57
CA LEU A 472 3.62 4.59 -15.31
C LEU A 472 3.94 6.07 -15.46
N GLN A 473 2.99 6.86 -15.94
CA GLN A 473 2.97 8.30 -15.76
C GLN A 473 2.13 8.63 -14.53
N ILE A 474 2.55 9.62 -13.72
CA ILE A 474 1.79 10.03 -12.52
C ILE A 474 1.66 11.55 -12.52
N ALA A 475 0.41 12.04 -12.46
CA ALA A 475 0.08 13.44 -12.35
C ALA A 475 -0.72 13.76 -11.09
N ILE A 476 -0.45 14.92 -10.50
CA ILE A 476 -1.14 15.45 -9.31
C ILE A 476 -1.46 16.91 -9.59
N PRO A 477 -2.62 17.23 -10.21
CA PRO A 477 -3.00 18.58 -10.53
C PRO A 477 -3.30 19.40 -9.26
N SER A 478 -3.13 20.72 -9.36
CA SER A 478 -3.44 21.64 -8.27
C SER A 478 -4.39 22.78 -8.72
N ARG A 479 -4.87 22.74 -9.98
CA ARG A 479 -5.78 23.74 -10.55
C ARG A 479 -6.78 23.07 -11.49
N PRO A 480 -7.99 23.66 -11.67
CA PRO A 480 -8.99 23.13 -12.60
C PRO A 480 -8.50 23.01 -14.06
N ASP A 481 -7.79 24.03 -14.57
CA ASP A 481 -7.24 24.04 -15.92
C ASP A 481 -6.10 23.04 -16.11
N ASP A 482 -5.26 22.82 -15.07
CA ASP A 482 -4.21 21.81 -15.09
C ASP A 482 -4.81 20.40 -15.05
N ALA A 483 -5.83 20.15 -14.23
CA ALA A 483 -6.53 18.87 -14.19
C ALA A 483 -7.14 18.53 -15.56
N ALA A 484 -7.92 19.44 -16.16
CA ALA A 484 -8.49 19.22 -17.48
C ALA A 484 -7.41 18.94 -18.54
N GLY A 485 -6.33 19.73 -18.53
CA GLY A 485 -5.25 19.60 -19.52
C GLY A 485 -4.46 18.31 -19.40
N LEU A 486 -4.21 17.85 -18.16
CA LEU A 486 -3.51 16.59 -17.87
C LEU A 486 -4.37 15.38 -18.22
N PHE A 487 -5.66 15.38 -17.82
CA PHE A 487 -6.60 14.33 -18.21
C PHE A 487 -6.73 14.23 -19.72
N TRP A 488 -6.88 15.36 -20.42
CA TRP A 488 -6.98 15.36 -21.86
C TRP A 488 -5.74 14.79 -22.55
N THR A 489 -4.56 15.12 -22.05
CA THR A 489 -3.30 14.58 -22.55
C THR A 489 -3.18 13.08 -22.28
N ALA A 490 -3.58 12.62 -21.07
CA ALA A 490 -3.59 11.21 -20.73
C ALA A 490 -4.55 10.39 -21.61
N LEU A 491 -5.77 10.91 -21.83
CA LEU A 491 -6.80 10.28 -22.68
C LEU A 491 -6.34 10.07 -24.13
N HIS A 492 -5.45 10.91 -24.64
CA HIS A 492 -4.89 10.82 -26.00
C HIS A 492 -3.47 10.25 -26.04
N GLY A 493 -2.89 9.95 -24.86
CA GLY A 493 -1.56 9.37 -24.74
C GLY A 493 -1.52 7.86 -25.06
N ASN A 494 -0.31 7.31 -25.09
CA ASN A 494 -0.06 5.87 -25.28
C ASN A 494 0.60 5.20 -24.07
N SER A 495 0.83 5.94 -22.99
CA SER A 495 1.36 5.43 -21.73
C SER A 495 0.25 5.18 -20.73
N PRO A 496 0.34 4.13 -19.91
CA PRO A 496 -0.53 4.01 -18.75
C PRO A 496 -0.28 5.17 -17.79
N THR A 497 -1.36 5.74 -17.29
CA THR A 497 -1.31 6.97 -16.50
C THR A 497 -2.14 6.83 -15.24
N LEU A 498 -1.57 7.24 -14.09
CA LEU A 498 -2.29 7.42 -12.82
C LEU A 498 -2.44 8.92 -12.56
N ILE A 499 -3.68 9.38 -12.35
CA ILE A 499 -3.96 10.77 -11.97
C ILE A 499 -4.52 10.80 -10.56
N LEU A 500 -3.78 11.41 -9.63
CA LEU A 500 -4.15 11.55 -8.23
C LEU A 500 -4.80 12.92 -8.04
N ILE A 501 -6.07 12.94 -7.67
CA ILE A 501 -6.88 14.17 -7.61
C ILE A 501 -6.95 14.63 -6.15
N PRO A 502 -6.34 15.78 -5.77
CA PRO A 502 -6.38 16.30 -4.42
C PRO A 502 -7.81 16.57 -3.95
N LYS A 503 -8.31 15.83 -2.95
CA LYS A 503 -9.70 15.90 -2.46
C LYS A 503 -10.07 17.30 -1.99
N HIS A 504 -9.22 17.92 -1.20
CA HIS A 504 -9.44 19.24 -0.65
C HIS A 504 -9.67 20.29 -1.74
N MET A 505 -8.83 20.26 -2.79
CA MET A 505 -8.89 21.24 -3.88
C MET A 505 -10.00 20.97 -4.91
N MET A 506 -10.62 19.79 -4.84
CA MET A 506 -11.58 19.34 -5.86
C MET A 506 -12.80 20.26 -5.98
N TRP A 507 -13.25 20.82 -4.85
CA TRP A 507 -14.45 21.62 -4.72
C TRP A 507 -14.17 23.14 -4.62
N THR A 508 -12.91 23.56 -4.53
CA THR A 508 -12.54 24.97 -4.41
C THR A 508 -12.72 25.69 -5.74
N PRO A 509 -13.62 26.68 -5.85
CA PRO A 509 -13.75 27.50 -7.04
C PRO A 509 -12.48 28.30 -7.31
N MET A 510 -12.00 28.32 -8.55
CA MET A 510 -10.75 29.00 -8.88
C MET A 510 -10.91 29.81 -10.16
N LYS A 511 -10.64 31.12 -10.09
CA LYS A 511 -10.65 31.95 -11.27
C LYS A 511 -9.56 31.55 -12.26
N LEU A 512 -9.95 31.28 -13.49
CA LEU A 512 -9.00 30.95 -14.54
C LEU A 512 -8.45 32.22 -15.17
N ASP A 513 -7.14 32.27 -15.31
CA ASP A 513 -6.39 33.33 -15.95
C ASP A 513 -5.95 33.00 -17.38
N ARG A 514 -6.24 31.76 -17.81
CA ARG A 514 -5.86 31.20 -19.12
C ARG A 514 -6.91 30.19 -19.61
N PRO A 515 -7.04 29.99 -20.94
CA PRO A 515 -7.94 28.99 -21.50
C PRO A 515 -7.45 27.59 -21.20
N PHE A 516 -8.37 26.60 -21.24
CA PHE A 516 -8.04 25.20 -21.21
C PHE A 516 -7.12 24.82 -22.38
N ARG A 517 -6.12 24.01 -22.10
CA ARG A 517 -5.18 23.50 -23.10
C ARG A 517 -4.58 22.17 -22.66
N PRO A 518 -4.19 21.31 -23.59
CA PRO A 518 -3.44 20.10 -23.25
C PRO A 518 -2.16 20.46 -22.49
N ILE A 519 -1.83 19.67 -21.45
CA ILE A 519 -0.61 19.85 -20.67
C ILE A 519 0.25 18.60 -20.85
N PRO A 520 1.44 18.72 -21.46
CA PRO A 520 2.35 17.60 -21.59
C PRO A 520 2.86 17.14 -20.23
N PHE A 521 2.96 15.81 -20.05
CA PHE A 521 3.62 15.25 -18.87
C PHE A 521 5.11 15.63 -18.84
N GLY A 522 5.67 15.79 -17.65
CA GLY A 522 7.04 16.24 -17.47
C GLY A 522 7.24 17.73 -17.73
N ARG A 523 6.18 18.53 -17.58
CA ARG A 523 6.23 20.00 -17.70
C ARG A 523 5.64 20.67 -16.46
N ALA A 524 6.51 21.20 -15.63
CA ALA A 524 6.14 21.99 -14.46
C ALA A 524 5.55 23.36 -14.83
N SER A 525 4.90 24.00 -13.88
CA SER A 525 4.41 25.38 -13.99
C SER A 525 5.18 26.29 -13.04
N VAL A 526 5.82 27.33 -13.55
CA VAL A 526 6.31 28.43 -12.73
C VAL A 526 5.10 29.28 -12.38
N ARG A 527 4.59 29.09 -11.13
CA ARG A 527 3.44 29.84 -10.60
C ARG A 527 3.79 31.27 -10.29
N LYS A 528 5.01 31.46 -9.83
CA LYS A 528 5.56 32.75 -9.45
C LYS A 528 7.04 32.79 -9.77
N GLU A 529 7.46 33.83 -10.42
CA GLU A 529 8.88 34.14 -10.67
C GLU A 529 9.54 34.68 -9.40
N GLY A 530 10.79 34.25 -9.14
CA GLY A 530 11.58 34.72 -8.00
C GLY A 530 13.08 34.64 -8.26
N ARG A 531 13.89 35.02 -7.28
CA ARG A 531 15.35 35.16 -7.48
C ARG A 531 16.25 34.60 -6.39
N ASP A 532 15.72 34.34 -5.18
CA ASP A 532 16.55 34.05 -4.01
C ASP A 532 16.25 32.66 -3.37
N LEU A 533 15.06 32.09 -3.62
CA LEU A 533 14.67 30.77 -3.14
C LEU A 533 13.75 30.10 -4.15
N THR A 534 14.04 28.86 -4.52
CA THR A 534 13.12 27.98 -5.27
C THR A 534 12.30 27.14 -4.30
N ILE A 535 10.96 27.20 -4.43
CA ILE A 535 10.05 26.28 -3.77
C ILE A 535 9.45 25.37 -4.83
N VAL A 536 9.57 24.06 -4.63
CA VAL A 536 8.99 23.01 -5.49
C VAL A 536 7.89 22.31 -4.73
N THR A 537 6.72 22.16 -5.33
CA THR A 537 5.55 21.55 -4.69
C THR A 537 4.57 20.97 -5.71
N TRP A 538 3.50 20.31 -5.26
CA TRP A 538 2.40 19.79 -6.08
C TRP A 538 1.15 19.53 -5.23
N GLY A 539 0.00 19.31 -5.88
CA GLY A 539 -1.26 18.97 -5.23
C GLY A 539 -1.70 19.99 -4.17
N ASN A 540 -2.20 19.50 -3.04
CA ASN A 540 -2.67 20.34 -1.92
C ASN A 540 -1.60 21.30 -1.38
N CYS A 541 -0.33 20.92 -1.41
CA CYS A 541 0.75 21.76 -0.91
C CYS A 541 0.98 23.02 -1.74
N CYS A 542 0.44 23.11 -2.97
CA CYS A 542 0.47 24.35 -3.75
C CYS A 542 -0.29 25.47 -3.03
N GLU A 543 -1.50 25.19 -2.56
CA GLU A 543 -2.33 26.16 -1.83
C GLU A 543 -1.66 26.56 -0.51
N VAL A 544 -1.08 25.58 0.22
CA VAL A 544 -0.37 25.82 1.48
C VAL A 544 0.79 26.81 1.27
N VAL A 545 1.59 26.60 0.21
CA VAL A 545 2.70 27.48 -0.12
C VAL A 545 2.20 28.85 -0.58
N GLU A 546 1.18 28.92 -1.45
CA GLU A 546 0.61 30.18 -1.92
C GLU A 546 0.08 31.02 -0.74
N ALA A 547 -0.64 30.38 0.23
CA ALA A 547 -1.11 31.05 1.44
C ALA A 547 0.04 31.55 2.36
N ALA A 548 1.18 30.84 2.39
CA ALA A 548 2.38 31.31 3.08
C ALA A 548 3.00 32.53 2.36
N LEU A 549 3.08 32.51 1.03
CA LEU A 549 3.62 33.60 0.24
C LEU A 549 2.83 34.91 0.35
N GLU A 550 1.52 34.84 0.56
CA GLU A 550 0.64 36.02 0.79
C GLU A 550 1.02 36.78 2.08
N GLN A 551 1.64 36.12 3.06
CA GLN A 551 2.07 36.73 4.32
C GLN A 551 3.49 37.30 4.26
N LEU A 552 4.22 37.15 3.17
CA LEU A 552 5.56 37.68 3.02
C LEU A 552 5.54 39.14 2.56
N GLU A 553 6.37 39.98 3.18
CA GLU A 553 6.58 41.37 2.76
C GLU A 553 7.25 41.45 1.38
N SER A 554 8.07 40.46 1.03
CA SER A 554 8.85 40.39 -0.21
C SER A 554 8.66 39.05 -0.94
N PRO A 555 7.45 38.75 -1.41
CA PRO A 555 7.15 37.49 -2.07
C PRO A 555 7.85 37.35 -3.45
N GLU A 556 8.42 38.43 -4.00
CA GLU A 556 9.21 38.42 -5.25
C GLU A 556 10.58 37.74 -5.10
N LEU A 557 10.99 37.40 -3.86
CA LEU A 557 12.19 36.63 -3.60
C LEU A 557 12.02 35.15 -3.95
N ILE A 558 10.77 34.67 -3.94
CA ILE A 558 10.43 33.26 -4.03
C ILE A 558 9.99 32.89 -5.44
N GLU A 559 10.66 31.92 -6.04
CA GLU A 559 10.20 31.23 -7.24
C GLU A 559 9.42 29.98 -6.84
N LEU A 560 8.14 29.94 -7.22
CA LEU A 560 7.25 28.81 -6.93
C LEU A 560 7.06 27.96 -8.18
N ILE A 561 7.42 26.69 -8.08
CA ILE A 561 7.26 25.67 -9.13
C ILE A 561 6.24 24.64 -8.68
N ASP A 562 5.14 24.52 -9.40
CA ASP A 562 4.21 23.41 -9.32
C ASP A 562 4.61 22.34 -10.32
N MET A 563 4.96 21.15 -9.82
CA MET A 563 5.44 20.04 -10.65
C MET A 563 4.35 19.47 -11.55
N ARG A 564 3.07 19.46 -11.16
CA ARG A 564 1.93 18.87 -11.88
C ARG A 564 2.05 17.36 -12.13
N THR A 565 3.29 16.90 -12.42
CA THR A 565 3.60 15.50 -12.65
C THR A 565 4.80 15.08 -11.82
N VAL A 566 4.68 13.94 -11.16
CA VAL A 566 5.78 13.34 -10.38
C VAL A 566 6.48 12.22 -11.14
N VAL A 567 5.85 11.70 -12.20
CA VAL A 567 6.45 10.81 -13.19
C VAL A 567 5.94 11.16 -14.59
N PRO A 568 6.80 11.63 -15.50
CA PRO A 568 8.16 12.09 -15.27
C PRO A 568 8.23 13.45 -14.56
N LEU A 569 9.32 13.68 -13.82
CA LEU A 569 9.62 14.99 -13.22
C LEU A 569 10.19 15.96 -14.24
N ASP A 570 9.79 17.23 -14.20
CA ASP A 570 10.46 18.32 -14.94
C ASP A 570 11.71 18.82 -14.19
N MET A 571 12.73 17.98 -14.12
CA MET A 571 13.98 18.35 -13.44
C MET A 571 14.67 19.55 -14.10
N ALA A 572 14.49 19.74 -15.43
CA ALA A 572 15.11 20.86 -16.12
C ALA A 572 14.60 22.21 -15.60
N ALA A 573 13.29 22.32 -15.31
CA ALA A 573 12.73 23.52 -14.68
C ALA A 573 13.29 23.74 -13.28
N VAL A 574 13.37 22.69 -12.45
CA VAL A 574 13.92 22.77 -11.08
C VAL A 574 15.40 23.15 -11.10
N GLU A 575 16.21 22.51 -11.95
CA GLU A 575 17.64 22.79 -12.11
C GLU A 575 17.90 24.23 -12.56
N ALA A 576 17.14 24.73 -13.54
CA ALA A 576 17.25 26.10 -14.00
C ALA A 576 16.90 27.12 -12.90
N SER A 577 15.85 26.84 -12.14
CA SER A 577 15.45 27.69 -11.01
C SER A 577 16.50 27.69 -9.89
N VAL A 578 16.96 26.51 -9.45
CA VAL A 578 17.98 26.40 -8.40
C VAL A 578 19.32 27.03 -8.84
N ALA A 579 19.67 26.91 -10.13
CA ALA A 579 20.87 27.58 -10.67
C ALA A 579 20.77 29.13 -10.57
N LYS A 580 19.56 29.67 -10.61
CA LYS A 580 19.28 31.12 -10.46
C LYS A 580 19.23 31.55 -9.00
N THR A 581 18.52 30.78 -8.16
CA THR A 581 18.19 31.19 -6.78
C THR A 581 19.22 30.75 -5.73
N GLY A 582 19.94 29.67 -6.00
CA GLY A 582 20.94 29.10 -5.07
C GLY A 582 20.36 28.43 -3.83
N ARG A 583 19.03 28.32 -3.68
CA ARG A 583 18.36 27.69 -2.53
C ARG A 583 17.17 26.87 -2.97
N LEU A 584 16.91 25.76 -2.29
CA LEU A 584 15.81 24.84 -2.58
C LEU A 584 15.03 24.45 -1.33
N LEU A 585 13.71 24.63 -1.38
CA LEU A 585 12.73 24.05 -0.47
C LEU A 585 11.78 23.16 -1.30
N VAL A 586 11.63 21.91 -0.92
CA VAL A 586 10.60 21.03 -1.48
C VAL A 586 9.52 20.85 -0.43
N VAL A 587 8.25 21.06 -0.81
CA VAL A 587 7.07 20.91 0.06
C VAL A 587 6.17 19.85 -0.53
N GLN A 588 5.89 18.79 0.23
CA GLN A 588 5.04 17.68 -0.20
C GLN A 588 4.15 17.15 0.92
N GLU A 589 3.05 16.54 0.56
CA GLU A 589 2.09 15.94 1.50
C GLU A 589 2.48 14.51 1.92
N ASP A 590 3.15 13.75 1.05
CA ASP A 590 3.61 12.39 1.33
C ASP A 590 4.64 12.36 2.48
N ALA A 591 4.87 11.18 3.04
CA ALA A 591 5.83 10.95 4.11
C ALA A 591 7.25 11.42 3.71
N GLU A 592 8.08 11.71 4.74
CA GLU A 592 9.45 12.13 4.52
C GLU A 592 10.28 11.02 3.86
N SER A 593 10.15 9.77 4.35
CA SER A 593 10.97 8.65 3.90
C SER A 593 10.62 8.17 2.50
N CYS A 594 11.65 7.92 1.67
CA CYS A 594 11.55 7.34 0.32
C CYS A 594 10.65 8.13 -0.65
N SER A 595 10.53 9.42 -0.46
CA SER A 595 9.58 10.27 -1.17
C SER A 595 10.12 10.87 -2.46
N VAL A 596 9.21 11.40 -3.28
CA VAL A 596 9.55 12.14 -4.51
C VAL A 596 10.41 13.38 -4.21
N GLY A 597 10.13 14.08 -3.10
CA GLY A 597 10.91 15.26 -2.69
C GLY A 597 12.37 14.92 -2.36
N GLN A 598 12.62 13.79 -1.72
CA GLN A 598 13.99 13.30 -1.49
C GLN A 598 14.72 13.00 -2.81
N ASN A 599 14.02 12.43 -3.81
CA ASN A 599 14.60 12.20 -5.14
C ASN A 599 15.00 13.53 -5.82
N ILE A 600 14.14 14.55 -5.76
CA ILE A 600 14.45 15.89 -6.30
C ILE A 600 15.70 16.46 -5.62
N ILE A 601 15.76 16.45 -4.29
CA ILE A 601 16.91 16.95 -3.52
C ILE A 601 18.17 16.16 -3.85
N SER A 602 18.09 14.84 -3.93
CA SER A 602 19.21 13.97 -4.30
C SER A 602 19.79 14.31 -5.67
N ARG A 603 18.93 14.54 -6.68
CA ARG A 603 19.36 14.93 -8.03
C ARG A 603 20.06 16.30 -8.04
N ILE A 604 19.51 17.28 -7.33
CA ILE A 604 20.12 18.62 -7.24
C ILE A 604 21.47 18.53 -6.50
N SER A 605 21.52 17.83 -5.37
CA SER A 605 22.74 17.68 -4.56
C SER A 605 23.81 16.83 -5.24
N GLY A 606 23.41 15.86 -6.08
CA GLY A 606 24.30 15.01 -6.87
C GLY A 606 24.86 15.69 -8.12
N ASN A 607 24.28 16.80 -8.58
CA ASN A 607 24.77 17.60 -9.68
C ASN A 607 25.85 18.56 -9.17
N ARG A 608 27.12 18.32 -9.53
CA ARG A 608 28.28 19.09 -9.03
C ARG A 608 28.16 20.59 -9.29
N ASP A 609 27.68 20.98 -10.46
CA ASP A 609 27.58 22.39 -10.85
C ASP A 609 26.49 23.11 -10.05
N LEU A 610 25.35 22.46 -9.83
CA LEU A 610 24.28 22.99 -8.99
C LEU A 610 24.67 23.01 -7.53
N PHE A 611 25.28 21.91 -7.04
CA PHE A 611 25.75 21.84 -5.64
C PHE A 611 26.71 22.98 -5.30
N SER A 612 27.62 23.34 -6.21
CA SER A 612 28.57 24.44 -6.03
C SER A 612 27.91 25.84 -5.97
N ARG A 613 26.65 25.94 -6.44
CA ARG A 613 25.87 27.20 -6.42
C ARG A 613 24.93 27.29 -5.22
N LEU A 614 24.71 26.16 -4.49
CA LEU A 614 23.86 26.18 -3.32
C LEU A 614 24.45 27.07 -2.23
N GLN A 615 23.62 27.97 -1.72
CA GLN A 615 23.95 28.92 -0.63
C GLN A 615 23.45 28.41 0.73
N ALA A 616 22.61 27.37 0.74
CA ALA A 616 22.12 26.65 1.90
C ALA A 616 21.86 25.19 1.53
N PRO A 617 21.88 24.25 2.50
CA PRO A 617 21.42 22.89 2.25
C PRO A 617 19.98 22.89 1.73
N PRO A 618 19.64 22.07 0.71
CA PRO A 618 18.26 21.85 0.30
C PRO A 618 17.43 21.29 1.45
N VAL A 619 16.19 21.77 1.58
CA VAL A 619 15.28 21.39 2.66
C VAL A 619 14.06 20.67 2.09
N LEU A 620 13.64 19.59 2.74
CA LEU A 620 12.37 18.93 2.55
C LEU A 620 11.43 19.29 3.70
N LEU A 621 10.23 19.75 3.37
CA LEU A 621 9.12 19.89 4.29
C LEU A 621 8.05 18.89 3.84
N ALA A 622 7.81 17.87 4.66
CA ALA A 622 6.95 16.74 4.35
C ALA A 622 6.22 16.27 5.62
N LYS A 623 5.22 15.45 5.46
CA LYS A 623 4.61 14.72 6.58
C LYS A 623 5.67 13.82 7.23
N PRO A 624 5.83 13.81 8.56
CA PRO A 624 6.66 12.81 9.22
C PRO A 624 6.15 11.39 8.92
N ASP A 625 6.93 10.36 9.24
CA ASP A 625 6.59 8.96 8.96
C ASP A 625 5.46 8.45 9.86
N VAL A 626 4.29 9.06 9.75
CA VAL A 626 3.06 8.74 10.46
C VAL A 626 1.87 8.69 9.50
N ASN A 627 0.83 7.98 9.89
CA ASN A 627 -0.44 8.00 9.18
C ASN A 627 -1.28 9.20 9.59
N ILE A 628 -2.20 9.63 8.73
CA ILE A 628 -3.17 10.69 9.04
C ILE A 628 -4.15 10.19 10.10
N GLY A 629 -4.32 10.97 11.15
CA GLY A 629 -5.26 10.68 12.25
C GLY A 629 -6.69 11.14 11.94
N TYR A 630 -7.69 10.57 12.63
CA TYR A 630 -9.10 10.97 12.46
C TYR A 630 -9.41 12.35 13.07
N ASN A 631 -8.75 12.67 14.19
CA ASN A 631 -8.94 13.97 14.83
C ASN A 631 -8.26 15.07 14.01
N PRO A 632 -8.95 16.19 13.69
CA PRO A 632 -8.38 17.28 12.90
C PRO A 632 -7.06 17.83 13.47
N VAL A 633 -6.90 17.86 14.78
CA VAL A 633 -5.65 18.31 15.43
C VAL A 633 -4.49 17.40 15.04
N LEU A 634 -4.71 16.07 14.98
CA LEU A 634 -3.70 15.10 14.56
C LEU A 634 -3.43 15.17 13.05
N GLU A 635 -4.47 15.37 12.24
CA GLU A 635 -4.34 15.51 10.79
C GLU A 635 -3.47 16.72 10.46
N TYR A 636 -3.84 17.91 10.95
CA TYR A 636 -3.08 19.13 10.66
C TYR A 636 -1.71 19.19 11.33
N ALA A 637 -1.50 18.52 12.46
CA ALA A 637 -0.17 18.40 13.06
C ALA A 637 0.79 17.52 12.27
N ALA A 638 0.27 16.58 11.48
CA ALA A 638 1.07 15.73 10.61
C ALA A 638 1.43 16.39 9.26
N LEU A 639 0.60 17.32 8.79
CA LEU A 639 0.71 17.91 7.45
C LEU A 639 1.53 19.20 7.44
N PRO A 640 2.29 19.49 6.37
CA PRO A 640 2.89 20.81 6.18
C PRO A 640 1.87 21.93 6.27
N GLY A 641 2.04 22.85 7.21
CA GLY A 641 1.20 24.05 7.33
C GLY A 641 1.86 25.29 6.74
N LYS A 642 1.07 26.36 6.52
CA LYS A 642 1.59 27.65 6.03
C LYS A 642 2.68 28.24 6.93
N ASP A 643 2.54 28.07 8.25
CA ASP A 643 3.50 28.59 9.21
C ASP A 643 4.83 27.80 9.18
N ASP A 644 4.77 26.50 8.89
CA ASP A 644 5.96 25.68 8.67
C ASP A 644 6.71 26.12 7.41
N VAL A 645 5.97 26.41 6.33
CA VAL A 645 6.54 26.95 5.09
C VAL A 645 7.21 28.30 5.34
N LEU A 646 6.54 29.21 6.06
CA LEU A 646 7.10 30.51 6.45
C LEU A 646 8.38 30.37 7.28
N ALA A 647 8.38 29.47 8.27
CA ALA A 647 9.53 29.22 9.09
C ALA A 647 10.74 28.72 8.27
N ARG A 648 10.52 27.83 7.30
CA ARG A 648 11.58 27.34 6.39
C ARG A 648 12.07 28.41 5.41
N ILE A 649 11.17 29.26 4.89
CA ILE A 649 11.55 30.42 4.06
C ILE A 649 12.45 31.37 4.84
N GLN A 650 12.09 31.70 6.09
CA GLN A 650 12.90 32.57 6.97
C GLN A 650 14.27 31.98 7.24
N GLU A 651 14.32 30.69 7.58
CA GLU A 651 15.59 29.98 7.82
C GLU A 651 16.50 30.01 6.60
N LEU A 652 15.96 29.67 5.42
CA LEU A 652 16.74 29.62 4.17
C LEU A 652 17.20 30.98 3.67
N LEU A 653 16.40 32.04 3.86
CA LEU A 653 16.74 33.39 3.44
C LEU A 653 17.48 34.18 4.54
N GLN A 654 17.54 33.67 5.77
CA GLN A 654 18.12 34.36 6.94
C GLN A 654 17.46 35.72 7.20
N ILE A 655 16.18 35.89 6.87
CA ILE A 655 15.38 37.08 7.11
C ILE A 655 14.63 36.95 8.44
N GLN A 656 14.66 38.00 9.28
CA GLN A 656 13.76 38.10 10.42
C GLN A 656 12.46 38.77 9.93
N LEU A 657 11.33 38.07 9.96
CA LEU A 657 10.03 38.74 9.88
C LEU A 657 9.85 39.57 11.17
N ALA A 658 9.32 40.78 11.03
CA ALA A 658 8.89 41.57 12.18
C ALA A 658 7.92 40.69 13.03
N ARG A 659 8.26 40.45 14.30
CA ARG A 659 7.45 39.66 15.22
C ARG A 659 6.04 40.26 15.27
N GLN A 660 5.13 39.74 14.51
CA GLN A 660 3.73 39.79 14.91
C GLN A 660 3.57 38.88 16.13
N ALA A 661 2.72 39.29 17.08
CA ALA A 661 2.42 38.47 18.26
C ALA A 661 2.17 37.02 17.84
N PRO A 662 2.63 36.01 18.61
CA PRO A 662 2.48 34.63 18.24
C PRO A 662 1.02 34.36 17.87
N PRO A 663 0.75 33.76 16.68
CA PRO A 663 -0.61 33.40 16.33
C PRO A 663 -1.11 32.42 17.38
N LYS A 664 -2.25 32.70 17.94
CA LYS A 664 -2.99 31.78 18.78
C LYS A 664 -3.34 30.60 17.87
N THR A 665 -2.76 29.43 18.16
CA THR A 665 -3.01 28.14 17.53
C THR A 665 -2.64 28.03 16.04
N MET A 666 -1.89 26.96 15.71
CA MET A 666 -1.54 26.59 14.32
C MET A 666 -2.83 26.33 13.54
N ARG A 667 -3.10 27.15 12.54
CA ARG A 667 -4.18 26.93 11.57
C ARG A 667 -3.57 26.63 10.21
N ALA A 668 -3.96 25.50 9.64
CA ALA A 668 -3.72 25.21 8.23
C ALA A 668 -4.47 26.20 7.31
N ALA A 669 -4.07 26.25 6.05
CA ALA A 669 -4.73 27.07 5.04
C ALA A 669 -6.26 26.86 5.03
N ALA A 670 -6.96 27.99 4.93
CA ALA A 670 -8.39 28.10 5.13
C ALA A 670 -9.25 27.06 4.39
N ASN A 671 -9.82 26.11 5.12
CA ASN A 671 -11.13 25.61 4.74
C ASN A 671 -12.16 26.54 5.45
N PRO A 672 -12.98 27.28 4.74
CA PRO A 672 -13.94 28.23 5.35
C PRO A 672 -14.85 27.55 6.39
N VAL A 673 -15.09 26.24 6.25
CA VAL A 673 -15.90 25.44 7.15
C VAL A 673 -15.14 25.18 8.46
N VAL A 674 -13.86 24.79 8.37
CA VAL A 674 -13.01 24.49 9.54
C VAL A 674 -12.65 25.78 10.29
N ASP A 675 -12.34 26.86 9.55
CA ASP A 675 -12.03 28.15 10.17
C ASP A 675 -13.25 28.70 10.93
N LYS A 676 -14.45 28.58 10.36
CA LYS A 676 -15.69 28.98 11.02
C LYS A 676 -16.04 28.11 12.22
N MET A 677 -15.78 26.79 12.16
CA MET A 677 -15.90 25.89 13.32
C MET A 677 -14.89 26.21 14.41
N MET A 678 -13.65 26.55 14.03
CA MET A 678 -12.61 26.92 15.00
C MET A 678 -12.84 28.34 15.55
N GLU A 679 -13.40 29.28 14.78
CA GLU A 679 -13.83 30.58 15.26
C GLU A 679 -14.94 30.45 16.31
N ILE A 680 -15.92 29.57 16.09
CA ILE A 680 -16.98 29.28 17.06
C ILE A 680 -16.41 28.69 18.36
N LEU A 681 -15.35 27.87 18.26
CA LEU A 681 -14.66 27.30 19.44
C LEU A 681 -13.74 28.31 20.16
N ASP A 682 -13.25 29.35 19.46
CA ASP A 682 -12.39 30.40 20.04
C ASP A 682 -13.19 31.62 20.56
N GLU A 683 -14.37 31.96 19.97
CA GLU A 683 -15.24 33.06 20.45
C GLU A 683 -15.90 32.78 21.81
N ASP A 684 -16.04 31.52 22.21
CA ASP A 684 -16.59 31.13 23.50
C ASP A 684 -15.63 31.35 24.71
N MET A 685 -14.50 32.03 24.49
CA MET A 685 -13.49 32.33 25.53
C MET A 685 -13.51 33.78 26.03
N GLY A 686 -14.56 34.52 25.74
CA GLY A 686 -14.79 35.85 26.35
C GLY A 686 -15.59 35.73 27.63
N ASP A 687 -15.13 36.41 28.72
CA ASP A 687 -15.77 36.52 30.05
C ASP A 687 -17.19 37.13 30.01
N SER A 688 -18.15 36.49 29.37
CA SER A 688 -19.58 36.77 29.55
C SER A 688 -20.29 35.45 29.83
N VAL A 689 -20.72 35.31 31.08
CA VAL A 689 -21.62 34.20 31.52
C VAL A 689 -22.96 34.42 30.81
N SER A 690 -23.13 33.78 29.65
CA SER A 690 -24.42 33.66 28.94
C SER A 690 -24.99 32.27 29.25
N ASN A 691 -26.25 32.20 29.67
CA ASN A 691 -27.00 30.94 29.83
C ASN A 691 -27.42 30.34 28.45
N ARG A 692 -26.98 30.92 27.35
CA ARG A 692 -27.41 30.53 26.00
C ARG A 692 -26.23 29.98 25.19
N ILE A 693 -26.51 28.87 24.51
CA ILE A 693 -25.55 28.20 23.60
C ILE A 693 -26.12 28.15 22.20
N GLU A 694 -25.28 28.46 21.21
CA GLU A 694 -25.61 28.39 19.80
C GLU A 694 -25.43 26.94 19.31
N ILE A 695 -26.40 26.44 18.54
CA ILE A 695 -26.33 25.14 17.86
C ILE A 695 -25.97 25.36 16.39
N ALA A 696 -24.91 24.73 15.95
CA ALA A 696 -24.47 24.78 14.56
C ALA A 696 -24.69 23.43 13.83
N VAL A 697 -24.81 23.48 12.51
CA VAL A 697 -24.91 22.28 11.66
C VAL A 697 -23.65 21.43 11.83
N PRO A 698 -23.77 20.17 12.30
CA PRO A 698 -22.62 19.29 12.50
C PRO A 698 -22.06 18.81 11.13
N ILE A 699 -20.91 18.14 11.16
CA ILE A 699 -20.38 17.45 9.97
C ILE A 699 -21.32 16.30 9.61
N LEU A 700 -22.01 16.40 8.49
CA LEU A 700 -23.04 15.47 8.04
C LEU A 700 -22.47 14.26 7.27
N GLY A 701 -21.16 14.25 7.00
CA GLY A 701 -20.45 13.18 6.30
C GLY A 701 -19.32 13.70 5.42
N GLU A 702 -18.43 12.80 4.98
CA GLU A 702 -17.30 13.17 4.16
C GLU A 702 -17.75 13.73 2.81
N GLY A 703 -17.28 14.94 2.48
CA GLY A 703 -17.60 15.64 1.23
C GLY A 703 -18.95 16.36 1.20
N ILE A 704 -19.71 16.42 2.33
CA ILE A 704 -20.97 17.15 2.43
C ILE A 704 -20.68 18.52 3.04
N THR A 705 -20.93 19.59 2.28
CA THR A 705 -20.69 20.98 2.67
C THR A 705 -21.97 21.75 2.96
N SER A 706 -23.11 21.32 2.41
CA SER A 706 -24.42 21.92 2.62
C SER A 706 -25.53 20.87 2.69
N ALA A 707 -26.65 21.24 3.30
CA ALA A 707 -27.86 20.44 3.36
C ALA A 707 -29.10 21.32 3.32
N ARG A 708 -30.23 20.76 2.92
CA ARG A 708 -31.52 21.47 2.89
C ARG A 708 -32.35 21.11 4.11
N VAL A 709 -32.89 22.11 4.83
CA VAL A 709 -33.79 21.92 5.97
C VAL A 709 -35.13 21.37 5.48
N ILE A 710 -35.50 20.16 5.94
CA ILE A 710 -36.75 19.52 5.55
C ILE A 710 -37.86 19.78 6.61
N ALA A 711 -37.49 19.69 7.89
CA ALA A 711 -38.46 19.90 8.96
C ALA A 711 -37.79 20.46 10.22
N LEU A 712 -38.47 21.37 10.92
CA LEU A 712 -38.11 21.81 12.26
C LEU A 712 -38.96 21.02 13.26
N ILE A 713 -38.32 20.05 13.96
CA ILE A 713 -39.02 19.09 14.83
C ILE A 713 -39.39 19.77 16.17
N THR A 714 -38.44 20.47 16.77
CA THR A 714 -38.60 21.15 18.06
C THR A 714 -39.05 22.60 17.87
N GLN A 715 -39.96 23.07 18.66
CA GLN A 715 -40.49 24.44 18.57
C GLN A 715 -39.82 25.39 19.59
N PRO A 716 -39.62 26.68 19.27
CA PRO A 716 -39.14 27.64 20.28
C PRO A 716 -40.00 27.65 21.54
N GLY A 717 -39.40 27.39 22.68
CA GLY A 717 -40.04 27.27 23.96
C GLY A 717 -40.17 25.86 24.50
N ASP A 718 -39.86 24.82 23.67
CA ASP A 718 -39.86 23.44 24.11
C ASP A 718 -38.58 23.10 24.93
N GLU A 719 -38.73 22.22 25.93
CA GLU A 719 -37.61 21.64 26.64
C GLU A 719 -36.96 20.58 25.76
N VAL A 720 -35.63 20.53 25.73
CA VAL A 720 -34.81 19.67 24.92
C VAL A 720 -33.87 18.89 25.83
N GLU A 721 -33.82 17.58 25.69
CA GLU A 721 -32.83 16.70 26.33
C GLU A 721 -31.62 16.49 25.37
N CYS A 722 -30.51 15.99 25.91
CA CYS A 722 -29.38 15.60 25.10
C CYS A 722 -29.78 14.46 24.13
N ASP A 723 -29.35 14.53 22.87
CA ASP A 723 -29.69 13.61 21.76
C ASP A 723 -31.15 13.75 21.24
N ASP A 724 -31.94 14.75 21.70
CA ASP A 724 -33.23 15.03 21.09
C ASP A 724 -33.09 15.62 19.68
N PRO A 725 -33.87 15.17 18.68
CA PRO A 725 -33.81 15.67 17.31
C PRO A 725 -34.43 17.09 17.25
N LEU A 726 -33.63 18.06 16.83
CA LEU A 726 -34.01 19.45 16.67
C LEU A 726 -34.64 19.74 15.31
N CYS A 727 -33.99 19.28 14.24
CA CYS A 727 -34.48 19.41 12.88
C CYS A 727 -33.98 18.25 12.00
N GLU A 728 -34.58 18.06 10.82
CA GLU A 728 -34.14 17.17 9.80
C GLU A 728 -33.61 17.95 8.59
N VAL A 729 -32.42 17.53 8.10
CA VAL A 729 -31.81 18.10 6.90
C VAL A 729 -31.59 17.01 5.85
N GLU A 730 -31.78 17.35 4.59
CA GLU A 730 -31.55 16.47 3.44
C GLU A 730 -30.24 16.87 2.74
N THR A 731 -29.39 15.90 2.56
CA THR A 731 -28.18 16.02 1.74
C THR A 731 -28.39 15.28 0.42
N ASP A 732 -27.44 15.37 -0.48
CA ASP A 732 -27.42 14.59 -1.72
C ASP A 732 -27.35 13.05 -1.49
N LYS A 733 -27.07 12.62 -0.25
CA LYS A 733 -26.86 11.21 0.11
C LYS A 733 -27.93 10.63 1.03
N ALA A 734 -28.49 11.40 1.95
CA ALA A 734 -29.49 10.92 2.93
C ALA A 734 -30.16 12.05 3.70
N LEU A 735 -31.23 11.71 4.42
CA LEU A 735 -31.84 12.54 5.48
C LEU A 735 -31.08 12.35 6.79
N PHE A 736 -30.72 13.46 7.46
CA PHE A 736 -30.02 13.48 8.73
C PHE A 736 -30.80 14.27 9.77
N PRO A 737 -31.08 13.71 10.95
CA PRO A 737 -31.50 14.50 12.10
C PRO A 737 -30.31 15.27 12.64
N ILE A 738 -30.50 16.54 12.98
CA ILE A 738 -29.58 17.30 13.82
C ILE A 738 -30.13 17.24 15.25
N GLU A 739 -29.36 16.63 16.14
CA GLU A 739 -29.70 16.35 17.52
C GLU A 739 -29.05 17.37 18.46
N SER A 740 -29.69 17.63 19.60
CA SER A 740 -29.15 18.53 20.63
C SER A 740 -28.00 17.88 21.39
N ALA A 741 -26.89 18.58 21.52
CA ALA A 741 -25.79 18.19 22.40
C ALA A 741 -25.97 18.66 23.87
N TYR A 742 -27.07 19.39 24.18
CA TYR A 742 -27.27 20.03 25.45
C TYR A 742 -28.70 19.86 25.94
N GLU A 743 -28.87 19.82 27.29
CA GLU A 743 -30.17 19.92 27.96
C GLU A 743 -30.53 21.38 28.21
N GLY A 744 -31.73 21.79 27.87
CA GLY A 744 -32.18 23.17 28.05
C GLY A 744 -33.46 23.45 27.29
N LYS A 745 -33.71 24.77 27.05
CA LYS A 745 -34.90 25.20 26.34
C LYS A 745 -34.54 25.84 25.01
N LEU A 746 -35.16 25.40 23.92
CA LEU A 746 -34.94 26.02 22.61
C LEU A 746 -35.47 27.47 22.60
N VAL A 747 -34.61 28.45 22.35
CA VAL A 747 -34.96 29.85 22.39
C VAL A 747 -35.45 30.33 21.01
N SER A 748 -34.70 30.07 19.96
CA SER A 748 -35.01 30.52 18.62
C SER A 748 -34.36 29.67 17.54
N TRP A 749 -34.93 29.69 16.36
CA TRP A 749 -34.37 29.25 15.13
C TRP A 749 -33.81 30.40 14.33
N ASN A 750 -32.61 30.20 13.70
CA ASN A 750 -32.01 31.13 12.74
C ASN A 750 -32.28 30.71 11.30
N ILE A 751 -33.04 29.60 11.09
CA ILE A 751 -33.36 28.99 9.80
C ILE A 751 -34.86 28.71 9.71
N ALA A 752 -35.32 28.44 8.46
CA ALA A 752 -36.68 28.01 8.14
C ALA A 752 -36.70 26.71 7.32
N GLU A 753 -37.84 26.02 7.32
CA GLU A 753 -38.01 24.86 6.43
C GLU A 753 -37.84 25.27 4.96
N GLY A 754 -37.01 24.51 4.24
CA GLY A 754 -36.66 24.75 2.84
C GLY A 754 -35.36 25.55 2.63
N ASP A 755 -34.75 26.09 3.70
CA ASP A 755 -33.48 26.80 3.61
C ASP A 755 -32.33 25.83 3.31
N GLU A 756 -31.34 26.32 2.58
CA GLU A 756 -30.07 25.64 2.39
C GLU A 756 -29.10 26.12 3.49
N VAL A 757 -28.53 25.18 4.25
CA VAL A 757 -27.65 25.46 5.37
C VAL A 757 -26.28 24.85 5.13
N GLU A 758 -25.22 25.55 5.53
CA GLU A 758 -23.84 25.06 5.42
C GLU A 758 -23.39 24.38 6.71
N VAL A 759 -22.48 23.40 6.62
CA VAL A 759 -21.83 22.82 7.80
C VAL A 759 -21.11 23.90 8.60
N GLY A 760 -21.37 23.97 9.92
CA GLY A 760 -20.86 25.01 10.81
C GLY A 760 -21.74 26.27 10.91
N GLN A 761 -22.81 26.39 10.12
CA GLN A 761 -23.76 27.49 10.24
C GLN A 761 -24.58 27.38 11.52
N VAL A 762 -24.69 28.47 12.30
CA VAL A 762 -25.54 28.53 13.52
C VAL A 762 -27.01 28.51 13.12
N ILE A 763 -27.72 27.47 13.56
CA ILE A 763 -29.12 27.22 13.19
C ILE A 763 -30.12 27.49 14.32
N ALA A 764 -29.70 27.40 15.59
CA ALA A 764 -30.58 27.58 16.74
C ALA A 764 -29.83 28.08 17.99
N GLU A 765 -30.59 28.59 18.99
CA GLU A 765 -30.10 28.93 20.31
C GLU A 765 -30.85 28.12 21.39
N ILE A 766 -30.12 27.54 22.35
CA ILE A 766 -30.66 26.84 23.51
C ILE A 766 -30.29 27.58 24.80
N GLU A 767 -31.26 27.82 25.69
CA GLU A 767 -31.04 28.37 27.05
C GLU A 767 -30.94 27.20 28.02
N LEU A 768 -29.83 27.10 28.74
CA LEU A 768 -29.50 25.99 29.64
C LEU A 768 -30.12 26.20 31.03
N ASP A 769 -30.68 25.11 31.65
CA ASP A 769 -31.17 25.12 33.04
C ASP A 769 -30.00 24.99 34.04
N GLY A 770 -29.39 26.14 34.40
CA GLY A 770 -28.34 26.19 35.41
C GLY A 770 -26.98 26.66 34.87
N ILE A 771 -26.08 27.01 35.80
CA ILE A 771 -24.70 27.33 35.46
C ILE A 771 -24.02 26.00 35.09
N VAL A 772 -23.94 25.69 33.80
CA VAL A 772 -23.09 24.61 33.34
C VAL A 772 -21.66 25.13 33.38
N HIS A 773 -20.85 24.57 34.26
CA HIS A 773 -19.42 24.61 34.06
C HIS A 773 -19.18 23.86 32.74
N PRO A 774 -18.55 24.45 31.73
CA PRO A 774 -18.11 23.73 30.55
C PRO A 774 -17.34 22.46 31.02
N PRO A 775 -17.46 21.32 30.34
CA PRO A 775 -16.79 20.08 30.75
C PRO A 775 -15.38 20.43 31.14
N ALA A 776 -15.01 20.12 32.40
CA ALA A 776 -13.77 20.58 32.98
C ALA A 776 -12.67 20.38 31.94
N LYS A 777 -12.11 21.48 31.43
CA LYS A 777 -10.91 21.41 30.60
C LYS A 777 -9.99 20.41 31.28
N PRO A 778 -9.43 19.41 30.61
CA PRO A 778 -8.31 18.72 31.19
C PRO A 778 -7.44 19.84 31.74
N LYS A 779 -7.15 19.81 33.02
CA LYS A 779 -6.31 20.84 33.70
C LYS A 779 -5.26 21.20 32.70
N PRO A 780 -4.99 22.48 32.41
CA PRO A 780 -3.93 22.83 31.50
C PRO A 780 -2.74 22.01 31.94
N GLU A 781 -2.35 21.03 31.15
CA GLU A 781 -1.01 20.48 31.24
C GLU A 781 -0.17 21.72 31.27
N ALA A 782 0.60 21.85 32.34
CA ALA A 782 1.44 23.04 32.57
C ALA A 782 2.04 23.38 31.22
N GLU A 783 1.82 24.63 30.79
CA GLU A 783 2.35 25.14 29.52
C GLU A 783 3.64 24.41 29.21
N LEU A 784 3.62 23.51 28.25
CA LEU A 784 4.82 23.05 27.58
C LEU A 784 5.34 24.32 26.92
N VAL A 785 6.07 25.11 27.67
CA VAL A 785 7.01 26.06 27.11
C VAL A 785 7.77 25.22 26.11
N PRO A 786 7.82 25.58 24.82
CA PRO A 786 8.74 24.95 23.90
C PRO A 786 10.12 25.22 24.48
N ALA A 787 10.57 24.34 25.35
CA ALA A 787 11.93 24.36 25.78
C ALA A 787 12.71 24.15 24.49
N GLN A 788 13.42 25.20 24.06
CA GLN A 788 14.62 24.98 23.27
C GLN A 788 15.56 24.15 24.14
N MET A 789 15.24 22.87 24.27
CA MET A 789 16.13 21.87 24.84
C MET A 789 17.21 21.56 23.81
N ARG A 790 18.14 22.51 23.64
CA ARG A 790 19.53 22.08 23.42
C ARG A 790 19.93 21.49 24.77
N PRO A 791 20.39 20.21 24.82
CA PRO A 791 20.96 19.66 26.03
C PRO A 791 22.01 20.69 26.48
N SER A 792 21.85 21.30 27.66
CA SER A 792 22.88 22.19 28.21
C SER A 792 24.16 21.38 28.26
N GLU A 793 25.27 21.95 27.75
CA GLU A 793 26.59 21.34 27.90
C GLU A 793 26.79 20.98 29.36
N GLY A 794 26.82 19.66 29.68
CA GLY A 794 26.92 19.13 31.05
C GLY A 794 25.58 18.67 31.69
N GLY A 795 24.42 18.76 31.05
CA GLY A 795 23.15 18.21 31.54
C GLY A 795 23.02 16.69 31.36
N LEU A 796 22.10 16.05 32.12
CA LEU A 796 21.86 14.60 32.06
C LEU A 796 21.60 14.10 30.61
N GLY A 797 20.83 14.85 29.81
CA GLY A 797 20.53 14.55 28.43
C GLY A 797 21.75 14.51 27.50
N ALA A 798 22.71 15.45 27.65
CA ALA A 798 23.92 15.46 26.83
C ALA A 798 24.84 14.26 27.14
N ASN A 799 24.92 13.86 28.42
CA ASN A 799 25.63 12.66 28.84
C ASN A 799 24.98 11.37 28.33
N ILE A 800 23.64 11.27 28.35
CA ILE A 800 22.91 10.14 27.82
C ILE A 800 23.15 10.01 26.30
N VAL A 801 23.03 11.10 25.54
CA VAL A 801 23.25 11.09 24.09
C VAL A 801 24.72 10.72 23.76
N ALA A 802 25.70 11.20 24.51
CA ALA A 802 27.09 10.83 24.29
C ALA A 802 27.38 9.34 24.57
N GLN A 803 26.72 8.76 25.56
CA GLN A 803 26.86 7.34 25.93
C GLN A 803 26.09 6.39 25.02
N LEU A 804 24.93 6.80 24.47
CA LEU A 804 24.10 6.00 23.55
C LEU A 804 24.77 5.76 22.20
N LYS A 805 25.71 6.56 21.76
CA LYS A 805 26.43 6.40 20.49
C LYS A 805 27.12 5.06 20.32
N ASN A 806 27.43 4.38 21.41
CA ASN A 806 28.17 3.12 21.45
C ASN A 806 27.32 1.91 21.86
N VAL A 807 25.99 2.03 22.03
CA VAL A 807 25.10 0.93 22.41
C VAL A 807 24.47 0.32 21.16
N VAL A 808 24.43 -1.01 21.04
CA VAL A 808 23.64 -1.74 20.03
C VAL A 808 22.40 -2.30 20.71
N PRO A 809 21.28 -1.56 20.73
CA PRO A 809 20.10 -1.95 21.49
C PRO A 809 19.37 -3.13 20.84
N ALA A 810 18.98 -4.11 21.66
CA ALA A 810 18.06 -5.16 21.29
C ALA A 810 17.01 -5.33 22.41
N HIS A 811 15.84 -5.91 22.06
CA HIS A 811 14.71 -6.00 22.95
C HIS A 811 14.10 -7.38 22.94
N LEU A 812 13.68 -7.87 24.10
CA LEU A 812 12.90 -9.09 24.28
C LEU A 812 11.80 -8.84 25.31
N ALA A 813 10.62 -9.45 25.09
CA ALA A 813 9.50 -9.33 26.00
C ALA A 813 8.89 -10.69 26.33
N VAL A 814 8.43 -10.85 27.57
CA VAL A 814 7.65 -12.02 28.02
C VAL A 814 6.45 -11.57 28.84
N LYS A 815 5.39 -12.37 28.83
CA LYS A 815 4.24 -12.20 29.73
C LYS A 815 4.44 -13.03 30.99
N ALA A 816 4.21 -12.45 32.15
CA ALA A 816 4.29 -13.10 33.46
C ALA A 816 2.94 -12.97 34.22
N GLY A 817 2.54 -14.04 34.91
CA GLY A 817 1.36 -14.04 35.76
C GLY A 817 1.52 -13.09 36.95
N TRP A 818 0.50 -12.31 37.28
CA TRP A 818 0.52 -11.31 38.33
C TRP A 818 -0.07 -11.76 39.65
N ASN A 819 -0.74 -12.90 39.70
CA ASN A 819 -1.50 -13.37 40.88
C ASN A 819 -0.65 -13.46 42.14
N SER A 820 0.56 -14.04 42.10
CA SER A 820 1.43 -14.21 43.27
C SER A 820 1.87 -12.88 43.88
N ILE A 821 2.22 -11.91 43.03
CA ILE A 821 2.57 -10.55 43.48
C ILE A 821 1.36 -9.84 44.10
N ARG A 822 0.16 -9.97 43.50
CA ARG A 822 -1.09 -9.40 44.02
C ARG A 822 -1.45 -9.99 45.37
N GLU A 823 -1.44 -11.31 45.53
CA GLU A 823 -1.73 -11.96 46.80
C GLU A 823 -0.71 -11.60 47.87
N ALA A 824 0.58 -11.59 47.58
CA ALA A 824 1.62 -11.14 48.50
C ALA A 824 1.42 -9.67 48.92
N ARG A 825 1.01 -8.81 47.98
CA ARG A 825 0.70 -7.41 48.29
C ARG A 825 -0.53 -7.26 49.20
N LYS A 826 -1.58 -8.08 49.00
CA LYS A 826 -2.76 -8.12 49.86
C LYS A 826 -2.39 -8.53 51.28
N GLN A 827 -1.66 -9.64 51.44
CA GLN A 827 -1.16 -10.14 52.73
C GLN A 827 -0.26 -9.10 53.42
N ALA A 828 0.63 -8.44 52.69
CA ALA A 828 1.50 -7.39 53.21
C ALA A 828 0.69 -6.19 53.74
N LYS A 829 -0.38 -5.78 53.06
CA LYS A 829 -1.26 -4.69 53.53
C LYS A 829 -2.01 -5.08 54.82
N GLU A 830 -2.47 -6.33 54.91
CA GLU A 830 -3.19 -6.83 56.11
C GLU A 830 -2.26 -6.95 57.32
N THR A 831 -0.99 -7.32 57.15
CA THR A 831 -0.04 -7.58 58.27
C THR A 831 0.80 -6.38 58.63
N MET A 832 1.19 -5.51 57.66
CA MET A 832 2.14 -4.42 57.86
C MET A 832 1.54 -3.01 57.65
N GLY A 833 0.29 -2.93 57.19
CA GLY A 833 -0.40 -1.67 56.95
C GLY A 833 0.32 -0.75 55.95
N THR A 834 0.64 0.48 56.38
CA THR A 834 1.34 1.48 55.56
C THR A 834 2.81 1.15 55.25
N LYS A 835 3.42 0.24 55.99
CA LYS A 835 4.81 -0.20 55.79
C LYS A 835 4.94 -1.37 54.81
N ALA A 836 3.84 -1.82 54.18
CA ALA A 836 3.83 -2.92 53.23
C ALA A 836 4.67 -2.62 52.00
N PRO A 837 5.59 -3.50 51.57
CA PRO A 837 6.42 -3.31 50.36
C PRO A 837 5.54 -3.18 49.11
N SER A 838 5.93 -2.31 48.17
CA SER A 838 5.16 -2.09 46.93
C SER A 838 5.27 -3.32 46.00
N PRO A 839 4.33 -3.50 45.04
CA PRO A 839 4.50 -4.52 44.00
C PRO A 839 5.83 -4.39 43.25
N THR A 840 6.25 -3.17 42.95
CA THR A 840 7.54 -2.90 42.29
C THR A 840 8.73 -3.34 43.14
N THR A 841 8.66 -3.22 44.48
CA THR A 841 9.68 -3.75 45.42
C THR A 841 9.76 -5.26 45.33
N MET A 842 8.62 -5.96 45.23
CA MET A 842 8.54 -7.41 45.08
C MET A 842 9.15 -7.90 43.75
N VAL A 843 8.83 -7.20 42.66
CA VAL A 843 9.44 -7.48 41.33
C VAL A 843 10.93 -7.17 41.33
N ALA A 844 11.37 -6.08 41.95
CA ALA A 844 12.80 -5.76 42.11
C ALA A 844 13.56 -6.85 42.84
N TRP A 845 12.97 -7.41 43.90
CA TRP A 845 13.56 -8.56 44.61
C TRP A 845 13.66 -9.80 43.71
N ALA A 846 12.58 -10.15 43.01
CA ALA A 846 12.57 -11.28 42.07
C ALA A 846 13.65 -11.11 40.99
N LEU A 847 13.84 -9.88 40.50
CA LEU A 847 14.86 -9.53 39.51
C LEU A 847 16.28 -9.73 40.07
N VAL A 848 16.56 -9.27 41.28
CA VAL A 848 17.86 -9.47 41.94
C VAL A 848 18.15 -10.96 42.16
N GLN A 849 17.15 -11.79 42.52
CA GLN A 849 17.34 -13.25 42.66
C GLN A 849 17.66 -13.91 41.30
N ALA A 850 17.00 -13.46 40.21
CA ALA A 850 17.30 -13.94 38.87
C ALA A 850 18.72 -13.52 38.42
N MET A 851 19.17 -12.29 38.71
CA MET A 851 20.53 -11.83 38.41
C MET A 851 21.62 -12.65 39.12
N LYS A 852 21.40 -13.11 40.35
CA LYS A 852 22.34 -14.01 41.07
C LYS A 852 22.59 -15.31 40.32
N ARG A 853 21.60 -15.82 39.56
CA ARG A 853 21.69 -17.07 38.81
C ARG A 853 22.18 -16.85 37.36
N HIS A 854 22.18 -15.61 36.90
CA HIS A 854 22.61 -15.23 35.57
C HIS A 854 23.75 -14.20 35.63
N PRO A 855 25.01 -14.64 35.87
CA PRO A 855 26.13 -13.71 36.18
C PRO A 855 26.41 -12.64 35.15
N VAL A 856 26.06 -12.85 33.88
CA VAL A 856 26.24 -11.84 32.83
C VAL A 856 25.40 -10.56 33.09
N PHE A 857 24.28 -10.68 33.80
CA PHE A 857 23.44 -9.54 34.20
C PHE A 857 23.94 -8.84 35.50
N SER A 858 25.01 -9.35 36.12
CA SER A 858 25.75 -8.64 37.18
C SER A 858 26.94 -7.82 36.64
N CYS A 859 27.17 -7.84 35.33
CA CYS A 859 28.26 -7.16 34.68
C CYS A 859 27.92 -5.69 34.37
N THR A 860 28.96 -4.84 34.40
CA THR A 860 28.89 -3.45 33.98
C THR A 860 29.89 -3.18 32.87
N VAL A 861 29.59 -2.19 32.00
CA VAL A 861 30.48 -1.76 30.93
C VAL A 861 31.41 -0.67 31.43
N SER A 862 32.70 -0.90 31.35
CA SER A 862 33.72 0.10 31.72
C SER A 862 33.92 1.17 30.63
N PRO A 863 34.57 2.30 30.95
CA PRO A 863 34.82 3.37 29.98
C PRO A 863 35.69 2.96 28.78
N ASP A 864 36.52 1.92 28.94
CA ASP A 864 37.37 1.34 27.89
C ASP A 864 36.62 0.24 27.07
N GLU A 865 35.32 0.17 27.21
CA GLU A 865 34.47 -0.82 26.52
C GLU A 865 34.82 -2.28 26.85
N SER A 866 35.17 -2.58 28.12
CA SER A 866 35.29 -3.95 28.59
C SER A 866 34.15 -4.30 29.55
N LEU A 867 33.83 -5.61 29.66
CA LEU A 867 32.79 -6.10 30.56
C LEU A 867 33.39 -6.48 31.89
N ILE A 868 32.93 -5.87 32.97
CA ILE A 868 33.40 -6.14 34.34
C ILE A 868 32.30 -6.91 35.10
N GLN A 869 32.58 -8.12 35.52
CA GLN A 869 31.67 -8.92 36.38
C GLN A 869 31.81 -8.47 37.82
N ASN A 870 30.68 -8.14 38.45
CA ASN A 870 30.62 -7.73 39.84
C ASN A 870 30.17 -8.90 40.72
N GLU A 871 31.00 -9.40 41.63
CA GLU A 871 30.63 -10.45 42.59
C GLU A 871 29.51 -9.96 43.52
N VAL A 872 29.59 -8.72 43.94
CA VAL A 872 28.57 -8.01 44.71
C VAL A 872 28.15 -6.78 43.89
N PHE A 873 26.87 -6.71 43.52
CA PHE A 873 26.34 -5.67 42.64
C PHE A 873 25.29 -4.81 43.30
N ASP A 874 25.24 -3.57 42.86
CA ASP A 874 24.21 -2.58 43.15
C ASP A 874 23.04 -2.78 42.19
N PHE A 875 21.82 -2.35 42.57
CA PHE A 875 20.64 -2.44 41.72
C PHE A 875 20.01 -1.07 41.53
N GLY A 876 19.64 -0.76 40.28
CA GLY A 876 19.06 0.54 39.93
C GLY A 876 17.54 0.50 39.72
N VAL A 877 16.84 1.54 40.15
CA VAL A 877 15.42 1.76 39.89
C VAL A 877 15.21 3.17 39.37
N ALA A 878 14.57 3.29 38.21
CA ALA A 878 14.23 4.61 37.66
C ALA A 878 13.08 5.25 38.43
N VAL A 879 13.21 6.50 38.81
CA VAL A 879 12.27 7.28 39.63
C VAL A 879 11.90 8.56 38.92
N ALA A 880 10.62 8.76 38.62
CA ALA A 880 10.11 10.01 38.09
C ALA A 880 10.07 11.08 39.21
N LEU A 881 10.59 12.26 38.92
CA LEU A 881 10.61 13.42 39.80
C LEU A 881 9.61 14.48 39.29
N LYS A 882 9.44 15.57 40.07
CA LYS A 882 8.64 16.72 39.62
C LYS A 882 9.28 17.39 38.40
N ALA A 883 8.46 18.00 37.54
CA ALA A 883 8.89 18.68 36.30
C ALA A 883 9.59 17.76 35.29
N ASP A 884 9.04 16.56 35.05
CA ASP A 884 9.47 15.57 34.04
C ASP A 884 10.95 15.14 34.14
N ALA A 885 11.58 15.37 35.28
CA ALA A 885 12.92 14.89 35.54
C ALA A 885 12.91 13.41 35.96
N LEU A 886 13.90 12.65 35.49
CA LEU A 886 14.11 11.24 35.84
C LEU A 886 15.48 11.10 36.53
N ASP A 887 15.51 10.33 37.63
CA ASP A 887 16.75 9.97 38.30
C ASP A 887 16.74 8.48 38.68
N THR A 888 17.87 7.90 39.02
CA THR A 888 18.00 6.48 39.36
C THR A 888 18.27 6.30 40.85
N ALA A 889 17.33 5.66 41.54
CA ALA A 889 17.54 5.21 42.92
C ALA A 889 18.46 3.98 42.92
N ILE A 890 19.52 3.99 43.72
CA ILE A 890 20.51 2.92 43.77
C ILE A 890 20.39 2.18 45.09
N ILE A 891 20.16 0.88 45.02
CA ILE A 891 20.17 -0.03 46.17
C ILE A 891 21.57 -0.64 46.24
N PRO A 892 22.41 -0.21 47.21
CA PRO A 892 23.80 -0.64 47.27
C PRO A 892 23.89 -2.10 47.74
N LYS A 893 24.83 -2.84 47.13
CA LYS A 893 25.13 -4.25 47.45
C LYS A 893 23.89 -5.15 47.47
N ALA A 894 22.96 -4.89 46.54
CA ALA A 894 21.63 -5.57 46.48
C ALA A 894 21.75 -7.10 46.48
N SER A 895 22.80 -7.64 45.86
CA SER A 895 23.05 -9.10 45.82
C SER A 895 23.37 -9.73 47.17
N SER A 896 23.86 -8.96 48.14
CA SER A 896 24.23 -9.48 49.46
C SER A 896 23.18 -9.29 50.55
N LEU A 897 22.11 -8.54 50.26
CA LEU A 897 21.02 -8.27 51.20
C LEU A 897 20.07 -9.50 51.33
N ASN A 898 19.50 -9.71 52.55
CA ASN A 898 18.36 -10.53 52.74
C ASN A 898 17.06 -9.78 52.43
N GLY A 899 15.88 -10.47 52.47
CA GLY A 899 14.62 -9.88 52.09
C GLY A 899 14.24 -8.60 52.84
N PRO A 900 14.23 -8.61 54.19
CA PRO A 900 13.94 -7.43 54.98
C PRO A 900 14.93 -6.27 54.78
N GLU A 901 16.22 -6.57 54.68
CA GLU A 901 17.26 -5.56 54.40
C GLU A 901 17.07 -4.93 53.01
N PHE A 902 16.74 -5.76 52.01
CA PHE A 902 16.47 -5.25 50.66
C PHE A 902 15.24 -4.35 50.63
N ALA A 903 14.14 -4.76 51.24
CA ALA A 903 12.92 -3.95 51.28
C ALA A 903 13.12 -2.59 51.94
N ASN A 904 13.90 -2.54 53.04
CA ASN A 904 14.24 -1.28 53.68
C ASN A 904 15.19 -0.40 52.82
N ALA A 905 16.22 -0.99 52.27
CA ALA A 905 17.18 -0.27 51.41
C ALA A 905 16.49 0.27 50.13
N TYR A 906 15.54 -0.47 49.58
CA TYR A 906 14.71 -0.05 48.45
C TYR A 906 13.90 1.20 48.82
N ALA A 907 13.17 1.16 49.93
CA ALA A 907 12.34 2.27 50.40
C ALA A 907 13.15 3.53 50.67
N GLU A 908 14.29 3.37 51.35
CA GLU A 908 15.24 4.48 51.64
C GLU A 908 15.81 5.09 50.35
N ALA A 909 16.22 4.26 49.38
CA ALA A 909 16.78 4.73 48.12
C ALA A 909 15.76 5.58 47.30
N ILE A 910 14.51 5.10 47.21
CA ILE A 910 13.41 5.80 46.54
C ILE A 910 13.11 7.16 47.24
N SER A 911 13.01 7.17 48.60
CA SER A 911 12.75 8.40 49.36
C SER A 911 13.87 9.45 49.18
N ALA A 912 15.12 9.01 49.27
CA ALA A 912 16.29 9.90 49.12
C ALA A 912 16.31 10.59 47.74
N VAL A 913 15.98 9.87 46.66
CA VAL A 913 15.90 10.44 45.31
C VAL A 913 14.73 11.44 45.21
N ARG A 914 13.57 11.11 45.77
CA ARG A 914 12.40 12.01 45.78
C ARG A 914 12.63 13.30 46.58
N GLU A 915 13.49 13.23 47.60
CA GLU A 915 13.92 14.38 48.42
C GLU A 915 15.08 15.21 47.79
N GLY A 916 15.56 14.81 46.62
CA GLY A 916 16.61 15.52 45.89
C GLY A 916 18.03 15.27 46.39
N GLN A 917 18.26 14.24 47.20
CA GLN A 917 19.61 13.88 47.68
C GLN A 917 20.39 13.20 46.55
N LYS A 918 21.39 13.88 45.98
CA LYS A 918 22.33 13.33 45.02
C LYS A 918 23.25 12.30 45.68
N ARG A 919 23.11 11.02 45.32
CA ARG A 919 24.12 10.00 45.65
C ARG A 919 25.18 9.85 44.56
N SER A 920 26.36 9.34 44.91
CA SER A 920 27.52 9.16 44.04
C SER A 920 27.13 8.26 42.84
N LYS A 921 27.76 8.48 41.70
CA LYS A 921 27.66 7.66 40.48
C LYS A 921 28.11 6.22 40.77
N ALA A 922 27.20 5.39 41.26
CA ALA A 922 27.45 3.97 41.41
C ALA A 922 27.23 3.28 40.05
N SER A 923 28.02 2.25 39.79
CA SER A 923 27.95 1.47 38.57
C SER A 923 26.92 0.37 38.77
N VAL A 924 25.70 0.54 38.19
CA VAL A 924 24.62 -0.47 38.26
C VAL A 924 24.57 -1.31 36.98
N PRO A 925 24.53 -2.65 37.11
CA PRO A 925 24.48 -3.55 35.95
C PRO A 925 23.11 -3.59 35.23
N LEU A 926 22.03 -3.44 36.01
CA LEU A 926 20.64 -3.50 35.45
C LEU A 926 19.76 -2.46 36.14
N ILE A 927 18.87 -1.86 35.38
CA ILE A 927 17.92 -0.85 35.87
C ILE A 927 16.48 -1.38 35.65
N LEU A 928 15.65 -1.28 36.70
CA LEU A 928 14.20 -1.51 36.64
C LEU A 928 13.49 -0.18 36.41
N THR A 929 12.59 -0.14 35.46
CA THR A 929 11.71 1.01 35.21
C THR A 929 10.24 0.55 35.15
N SER A 930 9.32 1.37 35.66
CA SER A 930 7.89 1.10 35.61
C SER A 930 7.13 2.41 35.54
N MET A 931 6.07 2.42 34.76
CA MET A 931 5.14 3.54 34.63
C MET A 931 3.79 3.19 35.24
N GLY A 932 3.78 2.52 36.40
CA GLY A 932 2.54 2.14 37.09
C GLY A 932 1.64 3.34 37.37
N GLY A 933 0.35 3.22 37.07
CA GLY A 933 -0.65 4.28 37.21
C GLY A 933 -0.84 5.14 35.96
N PHE A 934 -0.16 4.83 34.84
CA PHE A 934 -0.32 5.50 33.54
C PHE A 934 -0.92 4.60 32.46
N ASP A 935 -1.44 3.40 32.80
CA ASP A 935 -1.94 2.36 31.89
C ASP A 935 -0.95 1.97 30.76
N VAL A 936 0.35 2.12 31.01
CA VAL A 936 1.40 1.74 30.05
C VAL A 936 1.69 0.26 30.21
N ARG A 937 1.29 -0.55 29.23
CA ARG A 937 1.42 -2.01 29.24
C ARG A 937 2.69 -2.49 28.56
N ASP A 938 3.24 -1.70 27.65
CA ASP A 938 4.41 -2.05 26.85
C ASP A 938 5.30 -0.83 26.60
N ALA A 939 6.60 -0.96 26.80
CA ALA A 939 7.58 0.08 26.48
C ALA A 939 8.95 -0.54 26.23
N GLN A 940 9.78 0.13 25.44
CA GLN A 940 11.17 -0.24 25.18
C GLN A 940 12.10 0.80 25.83
N PRO A 941 12.56 0.54 27.07
CA PRO A 941 13.42 1.50 27.77
C PRO A 941 14.81 1.57 27.12
N LEU A 942 15.46 2.73 27.27
CA LEU A 942 16.84 2.88 26.82
C LEU A 942 17.81 2.13 27.73
N VAL A 943 18.86 1.58 27.15
CA VAL A 943 20.01 1.03 27.89
C VAL A 943 21.04 2.15 28.06
N VAL A 944 21.31 2.53 29.30
CA VAL A 944 22.27 3.62 29.60
C VAL A 944 23.50 3.01 30.24
N PRO A 945 24.67 3.01 29.58
CA PRO A 945 25.91 2.56 30.18
C PRO A 945 26.19 3.28 31.51
N PRO A 946 26.80 2.62 32.52
CA PRO A 946 27.45 1.32 32.47
C PRO A 946 26.54 0.10 32.60
N ALA A 947 25.20 0.28 32.61
CA ALA A 947 24.27 -0.85 32.68
C ALA A 947 24.31 -1.67 31.38
N VAL A 948 24.23 -2.98 31.47
CA VAL A 948 24.11 -3.91 30.33
C VAL A 948 22.66 -4.07 29.84
N GLY A 949 21.68 -3.63 30.66
CA GLY A 949 20.27 -3.71 30.31
C GLY A 949 19.36 -2.87 31.18
N THR A 950 18.14 -2.65 30.71
CA THR A 950 17.03 -2.00 31.43
C THR A 950 15.77 -2.86 31.26
N LEU A 951 15.13 -3.22 32.37
CA LEU A 951 13.87 -3.96 32.39
C LEU A 951 12.71 -3.00 32.63
N PHE A 952 11.74 -3.01 31.73
CA PHE A 952 10.45 -2.33 31.92
C PHE A 952 9.42 -3.32 32.45
N LEU A 953 8.71 -2.90 33.49
CA LEU A 953 7.57 -3.59 34.08
C LEU A 953 6.29 -2.86 33.63
N GLY A 954 5.48 -3.52 32.80
CA GLY A 954 4.18 -3.04 32.34
C GLY A 954 3.12 -3.05 33.46
N GLU A 955 1.99 -2.38 33.19
CA GLU A 955 0.86 -2.41 34.12
C GLU A 955 0.08 -3.72 34.01
N ALA A 956 -0.41 -4.21 35.15
CA ALA A 956 -1.15 -5.46 35.22
C ALA A 956 -2.53 -5.32 34.60
N HIS A 957 -2.91 -6.26 33.75
CA HIS A 957 -4.19 -6.26 33.07
C HIS A 957 -4.75 -7.68 32.93
N TRP A 958 -6.07 -7.75 32.73
CA TRP A 958 -6.76 -9.02 32.55
C TRP A 958 -6.75 -9.43 31.07
N GLU A 959 -6.34 -10.67 30.81
CA GLU A 959 -6.38 -11.27 29.47
C GLU A 959 -7.16 -12.59 29.48
N THR A 960 -7.83 -12.90 28.35
CA THR A 960 -8.55 -14.15 28.16
C THR A 960 -7.60 -15.19 27.56
N ARG A 961 -7.36 -16.30 28.29
CA ARG A 961 -6.63 -17.46 27.77
C ARG A 961 -7.60 -18.64 27.54
N GLY A 962 -8.05 -18.81 26.28
CA GLY A 962 -9.06 -19.81 25.92
C GLY A 962 -10.50 -19.33 26.23
N PRO A 963 -11.52 -20.17 25.97
CA PRO A 963 -12.91 -19.74 26.01
C PRO A 963 -13.45 -19.29 27.39
N ASP A 964 -12.82 -19.73 28.51
CA ASP A 964 -13.39 -19.50 29.85
C ASP A 964 -12.36 -19.13 30.94
N LYS A 965 -11.13 -18.77 30.58
CA LYS A 965 -10.09 -18.47 31.60
C LYS A 965 -9.56 -17.05 31.47
N LEU A 966 -9.94 -16.20 32.45
CA LEU A 966 -9.37 -14.87 32.65
C LEU A 966 -8.11 -14.99 33.53
N VAL A 967 -7.00 -14.40 33.11
CA VAL A 967 -5.71 -14.35 33.82
C VAL A 967 -5.24 -12.92 33.89
N GLU A 968 -4.73 -12.53 35.06
CA GLU A 968 -4.09 -11.22 35.20
C GLU A 968 -2.59 -11.37 34.93
N GLU A 969 -2.09 -10.57 34.01
CA GLU A 969 -0.73 -10.64 33.49
C GLU A 969 -0.06 -9.28 33.43
N VAL A 970 1.27 -9.28 33.45
CA VAL A 970 2.11 -8.11 33.15
C VAL A 970 3.05 -8.45 32.02
N LYS A 971 3.49 -7.46 31.27
CA LYS A 971 4.55 -7.59 30.29
C LYS A 971 5.89 -7.13 30.86
N LEU A 972 6.92 -7.94 30.71
CA LEU A 972 8.30 -7.66 31.08
C LEU A 972 9.06 -7.42 29.78
N CYS A 973 9.56 -6.20 29.56
CA CYS A 973 10.32 -5.84 28.38
C CYS A 973 11.76 -5.53 28.76
N LEU A 974 12.69 -6.34 28.34
CA LEU A 974 14.12 -6.16 28.55
C LEU A 974 14.77 -5.52 27.32
N SER A 975 15.31 -4.34 27.48
CA SER A 975 16.25 -3.74 26.53
C SER A 975 17.67 -4.05 26.99
N PHE A 976 18.54 -4.45 26.08
CA PHE A 976 19.92 -4.83 26.40
C PHE A 976 20.91 -4.45 25.30
N ASP A 977 22.18 -4.33 25.67
CA ASP A 977 23.25 -4.04 24.70
C ASP A 977 23.72 -5.37 24.05
N HIS A 978 23.36 -5.52 22.75
CA HIS A 978 23.61 -6.76 22.00
C HIS A 978 25.10 -7.06 21.74
N ARG A 979 25.99 -6.09 21.98
CA ARG A 979 27.44 -6.31 21.93
C ARG A 979 27.90 -7.29 23.03
N TRP A 980 27.20 -7.30 24.18
CA TRP A 980 27.57 -8.04 25.37
C TRP A 980 26.61 -9.18 25.72
N LEU A 981 25.32 -9.01 25.41
CA LEU A 981 24.26 -9.95 25.71
C LEU A 981 23.65 -10.50 24.42
N ASN A 982 23.57 -11.82 24.30
CA ASN A 982 22.84 -12.46 23.19
C ASN A 982 21.38 -12.74 23.54
N GLY A 983 20.53 -12.87 22.53
CA GLY A 983 19.09 -13.07 22.69
C GLY A 983 18.72 -14.32 23.49
N ALA A 984 19.48 -15.43 23.39
CA ALA A 984 19.22 -16.65 24.12
C ALA A 984 19.46 -16.47 25.64
N ALA A 985 20.57 -15.82 26.04
CA ALA A 985 20.85 -15.53 27.46
C ALA A 985 19.77 -14.61 28.04
N CYS A 986 19.34 -13.59 27.28
CA CYS A 986 18.24 -12.68 27.66
C CYS A 986 16.89 -13.39 27.80
N ALA A 987 16.58 -14.32 26.91
CA ALA A 987 15.35 -15.11 26.97
C ALA A 987 15.35 -16.03 28.22
N HIS A 988 16.44 -16.72 28.51
CA HIS A 988 16.56 -17.54 29.73
C HIS A 988 16.46 -16.68 30.99
N PHE A 989 17.10 -15.51 31.01
CA PHE A 989 16.99 -14.58 32.12
C PHE A 989 15.56 -14.11 32.36
N LEU A 990 14.84 -13.71 31.33
CA LEU A 990 13.44 -13.30 31.43
C LEU A 990 12.52 -14.43 31.89
N GLN A 991 12.76 -15.66 31.47
CA GLN A 991 12.03 -16.83 31.96
C GLN A 991 12.30 -17.08 33.44
N GLU A 992 13.54 -16.84 33.90
CA GLU A 992 13.87 -16.91 35.31
C GLU A 992 13.16 -15.85 36.14
N VAL A 993 13.19 -14.57 35.69
CA VAL A 993 12.46 -13.47 36.32
C VAL A 993 10.97 -13.78 36.40
N LYS A 994 10.37 -14.28 35.33
CA LYS A 994 8.97 -14.73 35.28
C LYS A 994 8.71 -15.79 36.34
N ARG A 995 9.57 -16.81 36.47
CA ARG A 995 9.42 -17.88 37.44
C ARG A 995 9.48 -17.35 38.86
N GLU A 996 10.44 -16.46 39.17
CA GLU A 996 10.58 -15.84 40.49
C GLU A 996 9.35 -15.01 40.85
N MET A 997 8.74 -14.28 39.89
CA MET A 997 7.51 -13.51 40.09
C MET A 997 6.30 -14.42 40.31
N GLU A 998 6.14 -15.48 39.49
CA GLU A 998 4.99 -16.37 39.56
C GLU A 998 5.01 -17.31 40.82
N SER A 999 6.20 -17.55 41.39
CA SER A 999 6.39 -18.30 42.64
C SER A 999 6.63 -17.40 43.85
N PHE A 1000 6.48 -16.09 43.73
CA PHE A 1000 6.76 -15.14 44.78
C PHE A 1000 5.82 -15.33 45.99
N THR A 1001 6.38 -15.30 47.18
CA THR A 1001 5.63 -15.26 48.46
C THR A 1001 6.13 -14.14 49.34
N LEU A 1002 5.24 -13.58 50.17
CA LEU A 1002 5.59 -12.48 51.07
C LEU A 1002 6.75 -12.81 52.01
N ASP A 1003 6.84 -14.06 52.48
CA ASP A 1003 7.89 -14.53 53.40
C ASP A 1003 9.30 -14.28 52.85
N GLN A 1004 9.50 -14.27 51.56
CA GLN A 1004 10.79 -13.99 50.93
C GLN A 1004 11.31 -12.54 51.19
N LEU A 1005 10.42 -11.62 51.58
CA LEU A 1005 10.78 -10.23 51.87
C LEU A 1005 10.66 -9.86 53.35
N ILE A 1006 10.03 -10.70 54.21
CA ILE A 1006 9.77 -10.34 55.61
C ILE A 1006 10.41 -11.32 56.58
N SER A 1007 10.83 -12.50 56.15
CA SER A 1007 11.61 -13.48 56.93
C SER A 1007 13.11 -13.45 56.49
#